data_1538d2c5927729d6ae79d3e81a512fe4
#
_entry.id   1538d2c5927729d6ae79d3e81a512fe4
#
_cell.length_a   1.000
_cell.length_b   1.000
_cell.length_c   1.000
_cell.angle_alpha   90.00
_cell.angle_beta   90.00
_cell.angle_gamma   90.00
#
_symmetry.space_group_name_H-M   'P 1'
#
loop_
_entity.id
_entity.type
_entity.pdbx_description
1 polymer ?
#
loop_
_entity_poly.entity_id
_entity_poly.type
_entity_poly.pdbx_seq_one_letter_code
_entity_poly.pdbx_strand_id
1 'polypeptide(L)'
;MKLMIVESPNKIKKIKAILGSGWDVAASVGHIRDLPVKSLGIEPNTYRLEYQILERSESVVAQLRQRAARSEQVYLATDPDREGEAIAWHLQQVLNLRRYARVTFDAITEKVVRGAIEAPRQLDNNLVHAQEARRGADRLVGYQVSPALSHQTGIARLSAGRVQSVALRLVVDRQREIEAFKETKHFGAEAVFDGGKWRAQWDTAPFLKEGEEYILDAALAEEAAKCRLFAVTAAATKPATKAPPPPFTTATLLQAASVTLGYKPEQTAQIAQRLFEEGLITYHRTDSQNFSAEALAEIRAYAASNNLPLPPKARTWKSKESAQEAHEAIRPTHLEQRNAGTDDDQKKLYDLIWTRAVASQLADAEYSVNTLTLATQDVSQPFVFKATGRTLIKPGWRTLTAKDAAEEPDAEDAEKQSDENGRVPALVRGTQLHADSARVLNKQTRPPNGYTQASLIKKLEHEGIGRPSTYPAILKNIITRNYIDDSKKILRATDLGILLIDALKGHFAFLEYDYTRSLEQQLDDIAEGKAQYLNVVSSIDGQLKKELALLHIAPQPALASNGSAPAKTGTAQPPGSLLCPKCKLGIVKKPNGQNFYGCSRYREGCNFSINETIAKKALTPKQIETLCTKGKTGVLKGFISKQGKPFEAYLTLGEETDWKVQFRFESSR
;
A
#
# COMPACT_ATOMS: atom_id res chain seq x y z
N MET A 1 10.34 27.88 31.84
CA MET A 1 9.95 27.67 30.41
C MET A 1 9.45 26.24 30.28
N LYS A 2 8.32 26.01 29.58
CA LYS A 2 7.75 24.68 29.36
C LYS A 2 8.38 24.03 28.12
N LEU A 3 8.67 22.73 28.16
CA LEU A 3 9.19 21.98 27.02
C LEU A 3 8.09 21.10 26.43
N MET A 4 7.86 21.20 25.12
CA MET A 4 7.02 20.26 24.37
C MET A 4 7.90 19.42 23.44
N ILE A 5 7.80 18.08 23.54
CA ILE A 5 8.54 17.14 22.69
C ILE A 5 7.55 16.50 21.74
N VAL A 6 7.70 16.79 20.45
CA VAL A 6 6.91 16.22 19.34
C VAL A 6 7.69 15.10 18.66
N GLU A 7 7.03 14.33 17.80
CA GLU A 7 7.68 13.24 17.07
C GLU A 7 8.54 13.74 15.91
N SER A 8 8.00 14.64 15.10
CA SER A 8 8.61 15.13 13.86
C SER A 8 9.10 16.58 13.99
N PRO A 9 10.31 16.92 13.49
CA PRO A 9 10.79 18.29 13.47
C PRO A 9 9.92 19.24 12.62
N ASN A 10 9.19 18.75 11.65
CA ASN A 10 8.32 19.57 10.80
C ASN A 10 7.17 20.22 11.59
N LYS A 11 6.72 19.61 12.70
CA LYS A 11 5.69 20.15 13.59
C LYS A 11 6.16 21.34 14.42
N ILE A 12 7.48 21.49 14.63
CA ILE A 12 8.06 22.49 15.56
C ILE A 12 7.60 23.90 15.20
N LYS A 13 7.75 24.28 13.94
CA LYS A 13 7.43 25.64 13.48
C LYS A 13 5.99 26.02 13.74
N LYS A 14 5.05 25.14 13.37
CA LYS A 14 3.60 25.37 13.52
C LYS A 14 3.20 25.42 15.00
N ILE A 15 3.63 24.43 15.79
CA ILE A 15 3.30 24.37 17.21
C ILE A 15 3.90 25.55 17.98
N LYS A 16 5.15 25.93 17.68
CA LYS A 16 5.79 27.09 18.30
C LYS A 16 5.07 28.41 17.98
N ALA A 17 4.56 28.54 16.76
CA ALA A 17 3.74 29.70 16.38
C ALA A 17 2.41 29.76 17.16
N ILE A 18 1.79 28.61 17.44
CA ILE A 18 0.55 28.49 18.24
C ILE A 18 0.81 28.82 19.72
N LEU A 19 1.91 28.32 20.28
CA LEU A 19 2.18 28.39 21.71
C LEU A 19 2.82 29.73 22.15
N GLY A 20 3.58 30.39 21.26
CA GLY A 20 4.22 31.67 21.53
C GLY A 20 5.47 31.58 22.43
N SER A 21 5.82 32.72 23.03
CA SER A 21 6.97 32.84 23.94
C SER A 21 6.68 32.11 25.28
N GLY A 22 7.64 31.51 25.89
CA GLY A 22 7.44 30.71 27.13
C GLY A 22 7.46 29.21 26.91
N TRP A 23 7.44 28.78 25.63
CA TRP A 23 7.54 27.39 25.25
C TRP A 23 8.82 27.10 24.45
N ASP A 24 9.51 26.05 24.82
CA ASP A 24 10.51 25.39 24.00
C ASP A 24 9.85 24.18 23.30
N VAL A 25 10.05 24.03 22.00
CA VAL A 25 9.50 22.90 21.22
C VAL A 25 10.65 22.16 20.57
N ALA A 26 10.74 20.88 20.83
CA ALA A 26 11.77 19.99 20.30
C ALA A 26 11.16 18.72 19.69
N ALA A 27 11.92 17.98 18.89
CA ALA A 27 11.47 16.73 18.30
C ALA A 27 12.35 15.55 18.73
N SER A 28 11.73 14.36 18.87
CA SER A 28 12.43 13.08 19.06
C SER A 28 13.04 12.53 17.77
N VAL A 29 12.55 12.98 16.61
CA VAL A 29 12.91 12.47 15.27
C VAL A 29 12.55 10.97 15.17
N GLY A 30 11.31 10.62 15.56
CA GLY A 30 10.79 9.26 15.61
C GLY A 30 11.29 8.49 16.84
N HIS A 31 11.41 7.17 16.69
CA HIS A 31 11.89 6.28 17.76
C HIS A 31 13.33 6.56 18.15
N ILE A 32 13.58 6.76 19.46
CA ILE A 32 14.90 7.02 20.02
C ILE A 32 15.63 5.76 20.49
N ARG A 33 14.90 4.65 20.67
CA ARG A 33 15.45 3.33 21.02
C ARG A 33 14.70 2.21 20.32
N ASP A 34 15.36 1.08 20.10
CA ASP A 34 14.79 -0.13 19.51
C ASP A 34 15.50 -1.36 20.10
N LEU A 35 15.03 -2.55 19.71
CA LEU A 35 15.65 -3.82 20.05
C LEU A 35 17.04 -3.96 19.42
N PRO A 36 17.98 -4.70 20.05
CA PRO A 36 19.32 -4.92 19.52
C PRO A 36 19.28 -5.55 18.12
N VAL A 37 20.19 -5.12 17.23
CA VAL A 37 20.22 -5.63 15.83
C VAL A 37 20.73 -7.08 15.78
N LYS A 38 21.69 -7.44 16.64
CA LYS A 38 22.42 -8.72 16.57
C LYS A 38 21.87 -9.83 17.48
N SER A 39 20.95 -9.54 18.37
CA SER A 39 20.32 -10.51 19.28
C SER A 39 18.80 -10.44 19.19
N LEU A 40 18.10 -11.44 19.73
CA LEU A 40 16.64 -11.45 19.77
C LEU A 40 16.11 -10.24 20.56
N GLY A 41 16.77 -9.86 21.66
CA GLY A 41 16.38 -8.74 22.50
C GLY A 41 15.04 -8.93 23.22
N ILE A 42 14.68 -10.19 23.49
CA ILE A 42 13.48 -10.59 24.23
C ILE A 42 13.94 -11.50 25.34
N GLU A 43 13.68 -11.13 26.60
CA GLU A 43 14.03 -11.91 27.76
C GLU A 43 13.21 -13.21 27.81
N PRO A 44 13.84 -14.37 27.97
CA PRO A 44 13.12 -15.65 28.10
C PRO A 44 12.12 -15.61 29.29
N ASN A 45 10.98 -16.25 29.13
CA ASN A 45 9.89 -16.43 30.09
C ASN A 45 9.11 -15.17 30.48
N THR A 46 9.75 -14.02 30.62
CA THR A 46 9.09 -12.74 30.92
C THR A 46 8.64 -12.02 29.66
N TYR A 47 9.24 -12.34 28.51
CA TYR A 47 9.07 -11.70 27.21
C TYR A 47 9.32 -10.18 27.24
N ARG A 48 10.01 -9.67 28.28
CA ARG A 48 10.38 -8.26 28.38
C ARG A 48 11.31 -7.90 27.20
N LEU A 49 11.03 -6.78 26.55
CA LEU A 49 11.82 -6.28 25.44
C LEU A 49 13.04 -5.50 25.96
N GLU A 50 14.22 -5.86 25.46
CA GLU A 50 15.49 -5.23 25.80
C GLU A 50 15.79 -4.09 24.82
N TYR A 51 15.53 -2.87 25.23
CA TYR A 51 15.72 -1.70 24.38
C TYR A 51 17.11 -1.08 24.55
N GLN A 52 17.68 -0.64 23.43
CA GLN A 52 18.90 0.18 23.39
C GLN A 52 18.66 1.49 22.64
N ILE A 53 19.35 2.56 23.04
CA ILE A 53 19.30 3.83 22.32
C ILE A 53 19.92 3.61 20.94
N LEU A 54 19.25 4.09 19.90
CA LEU A 54 19.77 4.03 18.55
C LEU A 54 20.96 4.99 18.40
N GLU A 55 22.05 4.54 17.80
CA GLU A 55 23.25 5.35 17.55
C GLU A 55 22.91 6.71 16.90
N ARG A 56 22.04 6.71 15.91
CA ARG A 56 21.54 7.92 15.23
C ARG A 56 20.78 8.88 16.16
N SER A 57 20.27 8.40 17.29
CA SER A 57 19.43 9.18 18.22
C SER A 57 20.20 9.66 19.46
N GLU A 58 21.46 9.29 19.65
CA GLU A 58 22.25 9.65 20.83
C GLU A 58 22.36 11.17 21.01
N SER A 59 22.65 11.90 19.93
CA SER A 59 22.75 13.36 19.95
C SER A 59 21.41 14.03 20.25
N VAL A 60 20.32 13.51 19.71
CA VAL A 60 18.96 14.00 19.98
C VAL A 60 18.59 13.77 21.44
N VAL A 61 18.86 12.59 21.96
CA VAL A 61 18.61 12.24 23.38
C VAL A 61 19.41 13.14 24.32
N ALA A 62 20.70 13.40 24.02
CA ALA A 62 21.54 14.31 24.82
C ALA A 62 20.96 15.74 24.84
N GLN A 63 20.54 16.26 23.70
CA GLN A 63 19.90 17.57 23.61
C GLN A 63 18.57 17.63 24.38
N LEU A 64 17.73 16.60 24.24
CA LEU A 64 16.44 16.54 24.94
C LEU A 64 16.63 16.46 26.46
N ARG A 65 17.62 15.71 26.95
CA ARG A 65 17.98 15.68 28.40
C ARG A 65 18.35 17.08 28.93
N GLN A 66 19.18 17.81 28.17
CA GLN A 66 19.59 19.15 28.57
C GLN A 66 18.39 20.11 28.59
N ARG A 67 17.49 20.04 27.60
CA ARG A 67 16.28 20.88 27.54
C ARG A 67 15.30 20.52 28.66
N ALA A 68 15.06 19.22 28.89
CA ALA A 68 14.18 18.75 29.95
C ALA A 68 14.64 19.17 31.33
N ALA A 69 15.95 19.08 31.61
CA ALA A 69 16.55 19.51 32.89
C ALA A 69 16.37 21.00 33.18
N ARG A 70 16.20 21.84 32.16
CA ARG A 70 16.00 23.31 32.30
C ARG A 70 14.54 23.72 32.29
N SER A 71 13.61 22.75 32.09
CA SER A 71 12.19 23.02 31.92
C SER A 71 11.41 22.80 33.22
N GLU A 72 10.45 23.65 33.49
CA GLU A 72 9.54 23.53 34.64
C GLU A 72 8.59 22.34 34.50
N GLN A 73 8.16 22.10 33.25
CA GLN A 73 7.22 21.05 32.89
C GLN A 73 7.55 20.54 31.48
N VAL A 74 7.51 19.20 31.32
CA VAL A 74 7.69 18.53 30.02
C VAL A 74 6.37 17.99 29.54
N TYR A 75 6.05 18.29 28.28
CA TYR A 75 4.88 17.78 27.57
C TYR A 75 5.34 16.80 26.47
N LEU A 76 4.84 15.57 26.52
CA LEU A 76 5.09 14.55 25.50
C LEU A 76 3.94 14.61 24.50
N ALA A 77 4.22 15.16 23.32
CA ALA A 77 3.25 15.51 22.28
C ALA A 77 3.47 14.74 20.96
N THR A 78 3.78 13.45 21.08
CA THR A 78 3.87 12.51 19.97
C THR A 78 2.49 12.16 19.44
N ASP A 79 2.42 11.53 18.26
CA ASP A 79 1.17 11.25 17.55
C ASP A 79 0.16 10.46 18.41
N PRO A 80 -1.14 10.55 18.08
CA PRO A 80 -2.20 9.95 18.90
C PRO A 80 -2.41 8.45 18.65
N ASP A 81 -1.46 7.76 18.02
CA ASP A 81 -1.52 6.32 17.79
C ASP A 81 -0.61 5.51 18.75
N ARG A 82 -0.61 4.17 18.64
CA ARG A 82 0.21 3.26 19.45
C ARG A 82 1.71 3.53 19.29
N GLU A 83 2.15 3.90 18.08
CA GLU A 83 3.56 4.23 17.83
C GLU A 83 3.94 5.50 18.57
N GLY A 84 3.10 6.55 18.49
CA GLY A 84 3.33 7.79 19.24
C GLY A 84 3.29 7.58 20.76
N GLU A 85 2.43 6.70 21.27
CA GLU A 85 2.39 6.37 22.70
C GLU A 85 3.66 5.66 23.14
N ALA A 86 4.17 4.71 22.36
CA ALA A 86 5.43 4.04 22.62
C ALA A 86 6.64 5.01 22.57
N ILE A 87 6.65 5.94 21.61
CA ILE A 87 7.70 6.99 21.55
C ILE A 87 7.66 7.85 22.80
N ALA A 88 6.47 8.27 23.24
CA ALA A 88 6.32 9.05 24.49
C ALA A 88 6.81 8.28 25.72
N TRP A 89 6.49 7.00 25.82
CA TRP A 89 6.98 6.12 26.88
C TRP A 89 8.50 5.95 26.81
N HIS A 90 9.07 5.74 25.64
CA HIS A 90 10.52 5.69 25.46
C HIS A 90 11.21 6.99 25.90
N LEU A 91 10.63 8.14 25.57
CA LEU A 91 11.13 9.44 26.02
C LEU A 91 11.05 9.56 27.55
N GLN A 92 9.92 9.19 28.14
CA GLN A 92 9.74 9.22 29.58
C GLN A 92 10.82 8.41 30.30
N GLN A 93 11.10 7.18 29.83
CA GLN A 93 12.10 6.29 30.39
C GLN A 93 13.54 6.83 30.19
N VAL A 94 13.92 7.18 28.97
CA VAL A 94 15.28 7.57 28.61
C VAL A 94 15.68 8.91 29.23
N LEU A 95 14.72 9.84 29.32
CA LEU A 95 14.95 11.15 29.94
C LEU A 95 14.73 11.15 31.46
N ASN A 96 14.30 10.00 32.03
CA ASN A 96 13.99 9.82 33.45
C ASN A 96 13.01 10.88 33.99
N LEU A 97 11.91 11.09 33.25
CA LEU A 97 10.93 12.10 33.61
C LEU A 97 10.01 11.60 34.73
N ARG A 98 10.10 12.21 35.88
CA ARG A 98 9.21 11.94 37.04
C ARG A 98 7.93 12.75 36.99
N ARG A 99 7.97 13.95 36.38
CA ARG A 99 6.84 14.83 36.15
C ARG A 99 6.75 15.14 34.66
N TYR A 100 5.68 14.75 34.04
CA TYR A 100 5.40 15.00 32.62
C TYR A 100 3.88 15.08 32.39
N ALA A 101 3.50 15.62 31.26
CA ALA A 101 2.13 15.62 30.77
C ALA A 101 2.11 14.96 29.39
N ARG A 102 1.20 14.04 29.13
CA ARG A 102 0.94 13.48 27.81
C ARG A 102 -0.16 14.30 27.15
N VAL A 103 0.08 14.80 25.95
CA VAL A 103 -0.90 15.50 25.13
C VAL A 103 -0.95 14.90 23.73
N THR A 104 -2.14 14.80 23.18
CA THR A 104 -2.39 14.29 21.81
C THR A 104 -3.32 15.25 21.10
N PHE A 105 -3.15 15.38 19.77
CA PHE A 105 -4.03 16.19 18.95
C PHE A 105 -4.27 15.52 17.60
N ASP A 106 -5.54 15.47 17.23
CA ASP A 106 -5.98 14.93 15.94
C ASP A 106 -5.83 15.96 14.80
N ALA A 107 -5.57 17.23 15.15
CA ALA A 107 -5.28 18.29 14.20
C ALA A 107 -4.33 19.33 14.82
N ILE A 108 -3.40 19.86 14.04
CA ILE A 108 -2.46 20.90 14.52
C ILE A 108 -3.06 22.29 14.27
N THR A 109 -4.16 22.58 14.98
CA THR A 109 -4.82 23.88 15.01
C THR A 109 -4.66 24.54 16.39
N GLU A 110 -4.82 25.86 16.48
CA GLU A 110 -4.68 26.58 17.75
C GLU A 110 -5.62 26.06 18.82
N LYS A 111 -6.90 25.85 18.46
CA LYS A 111 -7.93 25.37 19.37
C LYS A 111 -7.60 23.98 19.93
N VAL A 112 -7.24 23.02 19.05
CA VAL A 112 -6.95 21.65 19.46
C VAL A 112 -5.68 21.57 20.30
N VAL A 113 -4.60 22.25 19.89
CA VAL A 113 -3.33 22.25 20.63
C VAL A 113 -3.47 22.86 22.01
N ARG A 114 -4.17 24.02 22.14
CA ARG A 114 -4.40 24.65 23.44
C ARG A 114 -5.31 23.81 24.33
N GLY A 115 -6.39 23.27 23.79
CA GLY A 115 -7.31 22.40 24.54
C GLY A 115 -6.61 21.14 25.05
N ALA A 116 -5.71 20.53 24.27
CA ALA A 116 -4.94 19.38 24.73
C ALA A 116 -3.96 19.70 25.88
N ILE A 117 -3.42 20.93 25.91
CA ILE A 117 -2.55 21.39 26.99
C ILE A 117 -3.35 21.65 28.28
N GLU A 118 -4.58 22.11 28.16
CA GLU A 118 -5.48 22.34 29.30
C GLU A 118 -6.01 21.05 29.91
N ALA A 119 -6.13 19.96 29.11
CA ALA A 119 -6.60 18.65 29.55
C ALA A 119 -5.57 17.55 29.28
N PRO A 120 -4.34 17.61 29.89
CA PRO A 120 -3.32 16.61 29.68
C PRO A 120 -3.71 15.28 30.35
N ARG A 121 -3.19 14.17 29.79
CA ARG A 121 -3.38 12.83 30.35
C ARG A 121 -2.06 12.21 30.82
N GLN A 122 -2.12 11.03 31.37
CA GLN A 122 -0.97 10.16 31.60
C GLN A 122 -0.74 9.28 30.36
N LEU A 123 0.43 8.62 30.33
CA LEU A 123 0.70 7.57 29.35
C LEU A 123 -0.29 6.43 29.50
N ASP A 124 -0.79 5.94 28.38
CA ASP A 124 -1.63 4.76 28.32
C ASP A 124 -0.75 3.51 28.18
N ASN A 125 -0.61 2.77 29.27
CA ASN A 125 0.20 1.56 29.31
C ASN A 125 -0.36 0.45 28.42
N ASN A 126 -1.67 0.40 28.18
CA ASN A 126 -2.28 -0.60 27.31
C ASN A 126 -1.85 -0.37 25.85
N LEU A 127 -1.85 0.89 25.40
CA LEU A 127 -1.34 1.25 24.08
C LEU A 127 0.16 0.93 23.93
N VAL A 128 0.95 1.20 24.98
CA VAL A 128 2.39 0.85 25.01
C VAL A 128 2.55 -0.67 24.90
N HIS A 129 1.85 -1.45 25.74
CA HIS A 129 1.91 -2.91 25.71
C HIS A 129 1.44 -3.49 24.37
N ALA A 130 0.43 -2.91 23.73
CA ALA A 130 -0.02 -3.33 22.41
C ALA A 130 1.05 -3.11 21.33
N GLN A 131 1.77 -1.99 21.39
CA GLN A 131 2.89 -1.73 20.49
C GLN A 131 4.07 -2.66 20.79
N GLU A 132 4.41 -2.89 22.07
CA GLU A 132 5.44 -3.83 22.48
C GLU A 132 5.10 -5.28 22.04
N ALA A 133 3.83 -5.70 22.18
CA ALA A 133 3.37 -7.01 21.73
C ALA A 133 3.52 -7.17 20.21
N ARG A 134 3.13 -6.15 19.44
CA ARG A 134 3.36 -6.12 17.99
C ARG A 134 4.86 -6.22 17.68
N ARG A 135 5.69 -5.39 18.32
CA ARG A 135 7.13 -5.38 18.10
C ARG A 135 7.78 -6.71 18.47
N GLY A 136 7.37 -7.32 19.59
CA GLY A 136 7.81 -8.63 20.04
C GLY A 136 7.40 -9.74 19.08
N ALA A 137 6.13 -9.78 18.65
CA ALA A 137 5.63 -10.75 17.69
C ALA A 137 6.39 -10.69 16.35
N ASP A 138 6.55 -9.48 15.80
CA ASP A 138 7.28 -9.29 14.53
C ASP A 138 8.76 -9.67 14.67
N ARG A 139 9.34 -9.45 15.87
CA ARG A 139 10.72 -9.84 16.19
C ARG A 139 10.86 -11.36 16.29
N LEU A 140 9.96 -12.03 16.99
CA LEU A 140 9.96 -13.50 17.12
C LEU A 140 9.87 -14.17 15.75
N VAL A 141 8.89 -13.78 14.92
CA VAL A 141 8.74 -14.32 13.55
C VAL A 141 9.98 -14.02 12.72
N GLY A 142 10.38 -12.76 12.61
CA GLY A 142 11.49 -12.35 11.74
C GLY A 142 12.83 -12.99 12.12
N TYR A 143 13.10 -13.10 13.43
CA TYR A 143 14.40 -13.54 13.94
C TYR A 143 14.53 -15.07 14.02
N GLN A 144 13.43 -15.78 14.25
CA GLN A 144 13.45 -17.25 14.34
C GLN A 144 13.17 -17.92 12.99
N VAL A 145 12.17 -17.45 12.24
CA VAL A 145 11.73 -18.09 11.00
C VAL A 145 12.67 -17.77 9.82
N SER A 146 13.16 -16.55 9.68
CA SER A 146 13.97 -16.16 8.52
C SER A 146 15.29 -16.94 8.40
N PRO A 147 16.05 -17.19 9.49
CA PRO A 147 17.24 -18.04 9.42
C PRO A 147 16.91 -19.51 9.13
N ALA A 148 15.82 -20.04 9.71
CA ALA A 148 15.38 -21.42 9.47
C ALA A 148 15.03 -21.64 7.99
N LEU A 149 14.29 -20.71 7.38
CA LEU A 149 13.98 -20.74 5.95
C LEU A 149 15.24 -20.63 5.09
N SER A 150 16.16 -19.72 5.43
CA SER A 150 17.42 -19.58 4.68
C SER A 150 18.25 -20.86 4.72
N HIS A 151 18.25 -21.55 5.87
CA HIS A 151 18.92 -22.85 6.01
C HIS A 151 18.21 -23.94 5.19
N GLN A 152 16.87 -24.03 5.28
CA GLN A 152 16.07 -25.04 4.60
C GLN A 152 16.14 -24.92 3.06
N THR A 153 16.07 -23.68 2.55
CA THR A 153 16.03 -23.41 1.11
C THR A 153 17.40 -23.27 0.48
N GLY A 154 18.46 -23.13 1.27
CA GLY A 154 19.80 -22.78 0.79
C GLY A 154 19.94 -21.36 0.24
N ILE A 155 18.89 -20.52 0.35
CA ILE A 155 18.88 -19.15 -0.15
C ILE A 155 19.15 -18.18 1.01
N ALA A 156 20.30 -17.49 0.91
CA ALA A 156 20.70 -16.53 1.92
C ALA A 156 19.74 -15.32 1.98
N ARG A 157 19.46 -14.87 3.20
CA ARG A 157 18.69 -13.63 3.49
C ARG A 157 17.21 -13.66 3.07
N LEU A 158 16.58 -14.83 3.00
CA LEU A 158 15.13 -14.89 2.98
C LEU A 158 14.60 -14.26 4.28
N SER A 159 13.55 -13.47 4.15
CA SER A 159 12.94 -12.79 5.29
C SER A 159 11.46 -13.03 5.32
N ALA A 160 11.03 -13.78 6.31
CA ALA A 160 9.63 -13.90 6.68
C ALA A 160 9.23 -12.76 7.63
N GLY A 161 7.97 -12.39 7.58
CA GLY A 161 7.37 -11.45 8.51
C GLY A 161 5.88 -11.68 8.58
N ARG A 162 5.31 -11.60 9.76
CA ARG A 162 3.94 -11.96 10.06
C ARG A 162 2.93 -11.37 9.06
N VAL A 163 2.93 -10.08 8.86
CA VAL A 163 1.97 -9.40 7.97
C VAL A 163 2.47 -9.34 6.52
N GLN A 164 3.77 -9.10 6.32
CA GLN A 164 4.34 -8.98 4.97
C GLN A 164 4.25 -10.30 4.18
N SER A 165 4.42 -11.46 4.83
CA SER A 165 4.31 -12.76 4.15
C SER A 165 2.86 -13.06 3.76
N VAL A 166 1.89 -12.66 4.57
CA VAL A 166 0.46 -12.78 4.23
C VAL A 166 0.09 -11.88 3.06
N ALA A 167 0.58 -10.64 3.01
CA ALA A 167 0.37 -9.75 1.88
C ALA A 167 0.99 -10.31 0.58
N LEU A 168 2.16 -10.93 0.66
CA LEU A 168 2.77 -11.63 -0.46
C LEU A 168 1.95 -12.84 -0.90
N ARG A 169 1.45 -13.64 0.06
CA ARG A 169 0.58 -14.80 -0.21
C ARG A 169 -0.66 -14.41 -1.01
N LEU A 170 -1.31 -13.30 -0.68
CA LEU A 170 -2.45 -12.81 -1.46
C LEU A 170 -2.11 -12.62 -2.94
N VAL A 171 -0.93 -12.06 -3.24
CA VAL A 171 -0.49 -11.86 -4.62
C VAL A 171 -0.15 -13.18 -5.30
N VAL A 172 0.53 -14.11 -4.60
CA VAL A 172 0.89 -15.43 -5.12
C VAL A 172 -0.36 -16.26 -5.40
N ASP A 173 -1.30 -16.34 -4.44
CA ASP A 173 -2.53 -17.11 -4.60
C ASP A 173 -3.38 -16.55 -5.76
N ARG A 174 -3.49 -15.21 -5.90
CA ARG A 174 -4.18 -14.56 -7.02
C ARG A 174 -3.49 -14.82 -8.37
N GLN A 175 -2.17 -14.83 -8.41
CA GLN A 175 -1.43 -15.15 -9.63
C GLN A 175 -1.68 -16.59 -10.06
N ARG A 176 -1.69 -17.56 -9.14
CA ARG A 176 -2.01 -18.95 -9.39
C ARG A 176 -3.45 -19.16 -9.86
N GLU A 177 -4.39 -18.42 -9.27
CA GLU A 177 -5.78 -18.42 -9.70
C GLU A 177 -5.92 -17.95 -11.16
N ILE A 178 -5.21 -16.87 -11.53
CA ILE A 178 -5.18 -16.36 -12.90
C ILE A 178 -4.54 -17.38 -13.86
N GLU A 179 -3.43 -18.01 -13.47
CA GLU A 179 -2.71 -19.00 -14.29
C GLU A 179 -3.49 -20.31 -14.47
N ALA A 180 -4.29 -20.69 -13.48
CA ALA A 180 -5.14 -21.88 -13.53
C ALA A 180 -6.47 -21.64 -14.26
N PHE A 181 -6.82 -20.37 -14.52
CA PHE A 181 -8.11 -20.01 -15.11
C PHE A 181 -8.23 -20.52 -16.54
N LYS A 182 -9.37 -21.13 -16.85
CA LYS A 182 -9.71 -21.58 -18.21
C LYS A 182 -10.79 -20.69 -18.78
N GLU A 183 -10.48 -20.05 -19.88
CA GLU A 183 -11.45 -19.21 -20.59
C GLU A 183 -12.58 -20.06 -21.21
N THR A 184 -13.81 -19.62 -20.98
CA THR A 184 -15.00 -20.18 -21.62
C THR A 184 -15.57 -19.16 -22.58
N LYS A 185 -15.62 -19.49 -23.88
CA LYS A 185 -16.32 -18.69 -24.89
C LYS A 185 -17.80 -18.94 -24.76
N HIS A 186 -18.58 -17.87 -24.79
CA HIS A 186 -20.02 -17.93 -24.69
C HIS A 186 -20.68 -16.84 -25.54
N PHE A 187 -21.96 -17.00 -25.78
CA PHE A 187 -22.68 -16.15 -26.71
C PHE A 187 -23.88 -15.47 -26.05
N GLY A 188 -24.20 -14.30 -26.53
CA GLY A 188 -25.40 -13.56 -26.23
C GLY A 188 -25.88 -12.84 -27.47
N ALA A 189 -26.93 -12.04 -27.35
CA ALA A 189 -27.39 -11.15 -28.42
C ALA A 189 -27.78 -9.80 -27.83
N GLU A 190 -27.63 -8.74 -28.60
CA GLU A 190 -28.18 -7.42 -28.30
C GLU A 190 -28.96 -6.86 -29.48
N ALA A 191 -30.00 -6.10 -29.15
CA ALA A 191 -30.74 -5.29 -30.11
C ALA A 191 -30.52 -3.81 -29.82
N VAL A 192 -30.34 -3.00 -30.85
CA VAL A 192 -30.02 -1.57 -30.79
C VAL A 192 -31.22 -0.79 -31.31
N PHE A 193 -31.56 0.30 -30.63
CA PHE A 193 -32.75 1.10 -30.87
C PHE A 193 -32.44 2.60 -30.94
N ASP A 194 -33.28 3.34 -31.66
CA ASP A 194 -33.30 4.81 -31.74
C ASP A 194 -31.94 5.40 -32.14
N GLY A 195 -31.37 4.90 -33.24
CA GLY A 195 -30.08 5.38 -33.74
C GLY A 195 -28.90 5.06 -32.83
N GLY A 196 -28.99 3.99 -32.05
CA GLY A 196 -27.93 3.57 -31.14
C GLY A 196 -28.00 4.21 -29.75
N LYS A 197 -29.05 4.96 -29.42
CA LYS A 197 -29.18 5.64 -28.13
C LYS A 197 -29.36 4.68 -26.95
N TRP A 198 -29.97 3.52 -27.21
CA TRP A 198 -30.12 2.50 -26.19
C TRP A 198 -30.11 1.09 -26.79
N ARG A 199 -29.88 0.09 -25.91
CA ARG A 199 -29.76 -1.32 -26.29
C ARG A 199 -30.53 -2.19 -25.32
N ALA A 200 -30.96 -3.37 -25.82
CA ALA A 200 -31.51 -4.43 -25.01
C ALA A 200 -30.67 -5.71 -25.21
N GLN A 201 -30.38 -6.41 -24.15
CA GLN A 201 -29.64 -7.67 -24.19
C GLN A 201 -30.59 -8.84 -24.05
N TRP A 202 -30.33 -9.91 -24.79
CA TRP A 202 -31.07 -11.15 -24.69
C TRP A 202 -30.93 -11.74 -23.30
N ASP A 203 -32.07 -12.11 -22.70
CA ASP A 203 -32.13 -12.84 -21.44
C ASP A 203 -31.86 -14.32 -21.69
N THR A 204 -30.67 -14.77 -21.45
CA THR A 204 -30.23 -16.13 -21.72
C THR A 204 -30.69 -17.14 -20.67
N ALA A 205 -31.10 -16.68 -19.48
CA ALA A 205 -31.43 -17.56 -18.34
C ALA A 205 -32.48 -18.65 -18.66
N PRO A 206 -33.57 -18.40 -19.42
CA PRO A 206 -34.54 -19.44 -19.76
C PRO A 206 -34.02 -20.56 -20.69
N PHE A 207 -32.86 -20.37 -21.30
CA PHE A 207 -32.24 -21.30 -22.24
C PHE A 207 -31.09 -22.10 -21.66
N LEU A 208 -30.71 -21.80 -20.41
CA LEU A 208 -29.66 -22.54 -19.69
C LEU A 208 -30.23 -23.82 -19.08
N LYS A 209 -29.50 -24.92 -19.22
CA LYS A 209 -29.80 -26.18 -18.54
C LYS A 209 -29.27 -26.13 -17.10
N GLU A 210 -29.73 -27.06 -16.28
CA GLU A 210 -29.25 -27.18 -14.90
C GLU A 210 -27.73 -27.37 -14.85
N GLY A 211 -27.04 -26.48 -14.13
CA GLY A 211 -25.58 -26.47 -14.02
C GLY A 211 -24.84 -25.67 -15.10
N GLU A 212 -25.53 -25.16 -16.12
CA GLU A 212 -24.94 -24.27 -17.13
C GLU A 212 -25.02 -22.81 -16.67
N GLU A 213 -23.92 -22.07 -16.84
CA GLU A 213 -23.87 -20.63 -16.54
C GLU A 213 -23.94 -19.77 -17.81
N TYR A 214 -23.63 -20.36 -18.96
CA TYR A 214 -23.45 -19.64 -20.22
C TYR A 214 -24.05 -20.38 -21.41
N ILE A 215 -24.50 -19.62 -22.42
CA ILE A 215 -24.89 -20.18 -23.73
C ILE A 215 -23.63 -20.47 -24.54
N LEU A 216 -23.38 -21.74 -24.81
CA LEU A 216 -22.24 -22.21 -25.63
C LEU A 216 -22.60 -22.41 -27.10
N ASP A 217 -23.87 -22.43 -27.43
CA ASP A 217 -24.37 -22.61 -28.80
C ASP A 217 -24.48 -21.25 -29.54
N ALA A 218 -23.60 -21.05 -30.52
CA ALA A 218 -23.61 -19.85 -31.35
C ALA A 218 -24.87 -19.74 -32.20
N ALA A 219 -25.42 -20.86 -32.69
CA ALA A 219 -26.57 -20.87 -33.56
C ALA A 219 -27.82 -20.31 -32.87
N LEU A 220 -27.99 -20.61 -31.59
CA LEU A 220 -29.08 -20.05 -30.78
C LEU A 220 -28.96 -18.52 -30.60
N ALA A 221 -27.73 -18.02 -30.40
CA ALA A 221 -27.49 -16.58 -30.33
C ALA A 221 -27.68 -15.89 -31.70
N GLU A 222 -27.35 -16.57 -32.80
CA GLU A 222 -27.61 -16.09 -34.17
C GLU A 222 -29.12 -15.99 -34.48
N GLU A 223 -29.92 -16.95 -33.99
CA GLU A 223 -31.38 -16.84 -34.10
C GLU A 223 -31.92 -15.66 -33.31
N ALA A 224 -31.51 -15.47 -32.07
CA ALA A 224 -31.88 -14.32 -31.27
C ALA A 224 -31.46 -12.99 -31.93
N ALA A 225 -30.34 -12.95 -32.64
CA ALA A 225 -29.84 -11.77 -33.35
C ALA A 225 -30.51 -11.50 -34.70
N LYS A 226 -31.39 -12.37 -35.19
CA LYS A 226 -32.20 -12.12 -36.40
C LYS A 226 -33.41 -11.22 -36.13
N CYS A 227 -33.82 -11.12 -34.86
CA CYS A 227 -35.01 -10.38 -34.45
C CYS A 227 -34.90 -8.88 -34.75
N ARG A 228 -35.96 -8.31 -35.27
CA ARG A 228 -36.08 -6.86 -35.53
C ARG A 228 -37.34 -6.26 -34.91
N LEU A 229 -38.40 -7.05 -34.77
CA LEU A 229 -39.68 -6.60 -34.24
C LEU A 229 -39.83 -7.07 -32.79
N PHE A 230 -40.10 -6.15 -31.94
CA PHE A 230 -40.21 -6.37 -30.48
C PHE A 230 -41.49 -5.75 -29.95
N ALA A 231 -42.10 -6.40 -28.96
CA ALA A 231 -43.19 -5.81 -28.15
C ALA A 231 -42.74 -5.66 -26.72
N VAL A 232 -43.05 -4.54 -26.12
CA VAL A 232 -42.82 -4.31 -24.68
C VAL A 232 -43.81 -5.16 -23.90
N THR A 233 -43.34 -6.20 -23.23
CA THR A 233 -44.14 -7.09 -22.38
C THR A 233 -44.22 -6.62 -20.95
N ALA A 234 -43.15 -5.96 -20.44
CA ALA A 234 -43.14 -5.30 -19.16
C ALA A 234 -42.31 -4.03 -19.21
N ALA A 235 -42.77 -3.00 -18.53
CA ALA A 235 -42.08 -1.73 -18.39
C ALA A 235 -42.24 -1.24 -16.95
N ALA A 236 -41.16 -0.75 -16.36
CA ALA A 236 -41.16 -0.15 -15.02
C ALA A 236 -40.23 1.06 -14.97
N THR A 237 -40.71 2.13 -14.35
CA THR A 237 -39.90 3.29 -13.99
C THR A 237 -39.87 3.39 -12.47
N LYS A 238 -38.68 3.35 -11.88
CA LYS A 238 -38.50 3.40 -10.43
C LYS A 238 -37.49 4.48 -10.05
N PRO A 239 -37.74 5.23 -8.99
CA PRO A 239 -36.70 6.08 -8.43
C PRO A 239 -35.61 5.22 -7.77
N ALA A 240 -34.37 5.66 -7.92
CA ALA A 240 -33.22 5.10 -7.21
C ALA A 240 -32.37 6.23 -6.65
N THR A 241 -31.71 5.98 -5.53
CA THR A 241 -30.79 6.92 -4.91
C THR A 241 -29.41 6.29 -4.77
N LYS A 242 -28.38 7.11 -4.87
CA LYS A 242 -27.00 6.71 -4.57
C LYS A 242 -26.44 7.64 -3.50
N ALA A 243 -26.17 7.08 -2.33
CA ALA A 243 -25.55 7.81 -1.24
C ALA A 243 -24.11 8.21 -1.58
N PRO A 244 -23.58 9.30 -1.01
CA PRO A 244 -22.17 9.64 -1.14
C PRO A 244 -21.29 8.58 -0.49
N PRO A 245 -20.06 8.41 -0.99
CA PRO A 245 -19.08 7.56 -0.32
C PRO A 245 -18.70 8.16 1.04
N PRO A 246 -18.30 7.33 2.03
CA PRO A 246 -17.89 7.81 3.34
C PRO A 246 -16.63 8.69 3.25
N PRO A 247 -16.35 9.48 4.31
CA PRO A 247 -15.08 10.17 4.45
C PRO A 247 -13.90 9.22 4.38
N PHE A 248 -12.73 9.75 4.05
CA PHE A 248 -11.54 8.93 3.93
C PHE A 248 -11.05 8.37 5.26
N THR A 249 -10.79 7.07 5.27
CA THR A 249 -9.81 6.41 6.14
C THR A 249 -8.44 6.42 5.47
N THR A 250 -7.40 5.99 6.17
CA THR A 250 -6.07 5.81 5.56
C THR A 250 -6.15 4.90 4.33
N ALA A 251 -6.77 3.74 4.44
CA ALA A 251 -6.83 2.77 3.35
C ALA A 251 -7.58 3.31 2.13
N THR A 252 -8.74 3.95 2.33
CA THR A 252 -9.54 4.51 1.24
C THR A 252 -8.88 5.74 0.61
N LEU A 253 -8.12 6.54 1.38
CA LEU A 253 -7.32 7.63 0.82
C LEU A 253 -6.19 7.11 -0.08
N LEU A 254 -5.45 6.08 0.37
CA LEU A 254 -4.39 5.45 -0.42
C LEU A 254 -4.93 4.88 -1.74
N GLN A 255 -6.13 4.28 -1.70
CA GLN A 255 -6.81 3.74 -2.88
C GLN A 255 -7.24 4.87 -3.83
N ALA A 256 -7.96 5.86 -3.33
CA ALA A 256 -8.46 6.97 -4.14
C ALA A 256 -7.32 7.78 -4.78
N ALA A 257 -6.27 8.08 -4.05
CA ALA A 257 -5.10 8.78 -4.59
C ALA A 257 -4.39 7.97 -5.68
N SER A 258 -4.34 6.64 -5.53
CA SER A 258 -3.76 5.76 -6.56
C SER A 258 -4.58 5.75 -7.84
N VAL A 259 -5.92 5.75 -7.75
CA VAL A 259 -6.82 5.73 -8.91
C VAL A 259 -6.89 7.11 -9.57
N THR A 260 -7.09 8.16 -8.79
CA THR A 260 -7.38 9.51 -9.30
C THR A 260 -6.12 10.29 -9.64
N LEU A 261 -5.06 10.17 -8.82
CA LEU A 261 -3.83 10.95 -8.97
C LEU A 261 -2.65 10.13 -9.49
N GLY A 262 -2.78 8.79 -9.55
CA GLY A 262 -1.69 7.90 -9.94
C GLY A 262 -0.58 7.77 -8.88
N TYR A 263 -0.82 8.20 -7.64
CA TYR A 263 0.19 8.15 -6.59
C TYR A 263 0.37 6.75 -6.03
N LYS A 264 1.62 6.38 -5.74
CA LYS A 264 1.89 5.16 -4.98
C LYS A 264 1.48 5.35 -3.51
N PRO A 265 1.08 4.28 -2.79
CA PRO A 265 0.67 4.36 -1.38
C PRO A 265 1.72 5.01 -0.47
N GLU A 266 3.01 4.73 -0.67
CA GLU A 266 4.09 5.37 0.10
C GLU A 266 4.13 6.88 -0.13
N GLN A 267 4.01 7.32 -1.40
CA GLN A 267 3.98 8.75 -1.77
C GLN A 267 2.77 9.43 -1.13
N THR A 268 1.57 8.84 -1.26
CA THR A 268 0.34 9.38 -0.65
C THR A 268 0.49 9.53 0.85
N ALA A 269 1.02 8.51 1.55
CA ALA A 269 1.22 8.56 2.99
C ALA A 269 2.21 9.67 3.41
N GLN A 270 3.29 9.88 2.64
CA GLN A 270 4.27 10.94 2.91
C GLN A 270 3.66 12.34 2.68
N ILE A 271 2.83 12.51 1.66
CA ILE A 271 2.15 13.78 1.39
C ILE A 271 1.11 14.06 2.49
N ALA A 272 0.30 13.06 2.86
CA ALA A 272 -0.69 13.19 3.92
C ALA A 272 -0.03 13.52 5.28
N GLN A 273 1.12 12.90 5.58
CA GLN A 273 1.90 13.22 6.78
C GLN A 273 2.31 14.70 6.78
N ARG A 274 2.80 15.24 5.65
CA ARG A 274 3.18 16.66 5.55
C ARG A 274 1.98 17.58 5.72
N LEU A 275 0.85 17.27 5.06
CA LEU A 275 -0.39 18.05 5.21
C LEU A 275 -0.87 18.09 6.67
N PHE A 276 -0.77 16.96 7.39
CA PHE A 276 -1.08 16.92 8.82
C PHE A 276 -0.11 17.75 9.65
N GLU A 277 1.20 17.63 9.42
CA GLU A 277 2.25 18.38 10.15
C GLU A 277 2.15 19.89 9.94
N GLU A 278 1.68 20.31 8.77
CA GLU A 278 1.37 21.70 8.45
C GLU A 278 0.02 22.17 9.04
N GLY A 279 -0.74 21.26 9.64
CA GLY A 279 -2.04 21.52 10.24
C GLY A 279 -3.14 21.83 9.21
N LEU A 280 -3.03 21.25 8.01
CA LEU A 280 -4.00 21.42 6.92
C LEU A 280 -5.08 20.34 6.90
N ILE A 281 -4.77 19.16 7.41
CA ILE A 281 -5.73 18.05 7.56
C ILE A 281 -5.67 17.48 8.96
N THR A 282 -6.70 16.71 9.34
CA THR A 282 -6.72 15.88 10.54
C THR A 282 -5.73 14.73 10.42
N TYR A 283 -5.50 14.01 11.52
CA TYR A 283 -4.59 12.88 11.57
C TYR A 283 -4.93 11.84 10.49
N HIS A 284 -3.94 11.51 9.68
CA HIS A 284 -4.15 10.72 8.47
C HIS A 284 -4.07 9.21 8.67
N ARG A 285 -3.64 8.72 9.86
CA ARG A 285 -3.60 7.30 10.20
C ARG A 285 -4.83 6.92 11.01
N THR A 286 -5.96 6.81 10.34
CA THR A 286 -7.26 6.51 10.94
C THR A 286 -8.01 5.47 10.13
N ASP A 287 -8.81 4.65 10.79
CA ASP A 287 -9.80 3.75 10.20
C ASP A 287 -11.24 4.22 10.46
N SER A 288 -11.40 5.37 11.14
CA SER A 288 -12.69 6.01 11.36
C SER A 288 -13.24 6.62 10.07
N GLN A 289 -14.54 6.44 9.84
CA GLN A 289 -15.32 7.07 8.77
C GLN A 289 -16.24 8.18 9.30
N ASN A 290 -16.11 8.55 10.58
CA ASN A 290 -16.97 9.55 11.20
C ASN A 290 -16.18 10.82 11.51
N PHE A 291 -16.89 11.94 11.47
CA PHE A 291 -16.38 13.23 11.90
C PHE A 291 -16.84 13.52 13.33
N SER A 292 -16.12 14.39 14.04
CA SER A 292 -16.58 14.96 15.30
C SER A 292 -17.87 15.75 15.10
N ALA A 293 -18.64 15.94 16.16
CA ALA A 293 -19.87 16.73 16.11
C ALA A 293 -19.60 18.18 15.63
N GLU A 294 -18.46 18.73 16.03
CA GLU A 294 -18.04 20.07 15.62
C GLU A 294 -17.74 20.12 14.12
N ALA A 295 -16.95 19.18 13.60
CA ALA A 295 -16.63 19.08 12.18
C ALA A 295 -17.89 18.88 11.31
N LEU A 296 -18.85 18.06 11.78
CA LEU A 296 -20.15 17.92 11.11
C LEU A 296 -20.90 19.25 11.03
N ALA A 297 -20.92 20.03 12.12
CA ALA A 297 -21.56 21.34 12.12
C ALA A 297 -20.87 22.33 11.16
N GLU A 298 -19.56 22.36 11.15
CA GLU A 298 -18.76 23.20 10.24
C GLU A 298 -19.00 22.84 8.76
N ILE A 299 -18.94 21.55 8.40
CA ILE A 299 -19.18 21.08 7.02
C ILE A 299 -20.60 21.42 6.58
N ARG A 300 -21.60 21.25 7.43
CA ARG A 300 -22.99 21.58 7.11
C ARG A 300 -23.21 23.08 6.96
N ALA A 301 -22.61 23.91 7.82
CA ALA A 301 -22.64 25.35 7.70
C ALA A 301 -21.99 25.82 6.39
N TYR A 302 -20.83 25.27 6.05
CA TYR A 302 -20.14 25.54 4.76
C TYR A 302 -21.03 25.14 3.56
N ALA A 303 -21.62 23.96 3.60
CA ALA A 303 -22.48 23.47 2.51
C ALA A 303 -23.71 24.37 2.34
N ALA A 304 -24.35 24.78 3.44
CA ALA A 304 -25.50 25.70 3.42
C ALA A 304 -25.14 27.06 2.83
N SER A 305 -24.00 27.64 3.25
CA SER A 305 -23.54 28.95 2.76
C SER A 305 -23.17 28.94 1.27
N ASN A 306 -22.83 27.76 0.71
CA ASN A 306 -22.48 27.58 -0.69
C ASN A 306 -23.61 26.95 -1.54
N ASN A 307 -24.84 26.93 -1.02
CA ASN A 307 -26.02 26.36 -1.70
C ASN A 307 -25.84 24.90 -2.16
N LEU A 308 -25.05 24.10 -1.42
CA LEU A 308 -24.89 22.68 -1.70
C LEU A 308 -26.07 21.89 -1.12
N PRO A 309 -26.53 20.84 -1.80
CA PRO A 309 -27.69 20.06 -1.36
C PRO A 309 -27.38 19.25 -0.10
N LEU A 310 -28.06 19.57 0.99
CA LEU A 310 -27.89 18.90 2.29
C LEU A 310 -29.04 17.90 2.57
N PRO A 311 -28.73 16.73 3.15
CA PRO A 311 -29.76 15.85 3.72
C PRO A 311 -30.32 16.45 5.01
N PRO A 312 -31.54 16.03 5.45
CA PRO A 312 -32.14 16.54 6.69
C PRO A 312 -31.28 16.35 7.94
N LYS A 313 -30.56 15.22 8.01
CA LYS A 313 -29.66 14.87 9.13
C LYS A 313 -28.23 14.71 8.63
N ALA A 314 -27.26 14.98 9.50
CA ALA A 314 -25.86 14.65 9.25
C ALA A 314 -25.71 13.14 9.05
N ARG A 315 -24.77 12.76 8.17
CA ARG A 315 -24.48 11.34 7.94
C ARG A 315 -23.44 10.84 8.91
N THR A 316 -23.68 9.64 9.39
CA THR A 316 -22.74 8.86 10.20
C THR A 316 -22.69 7.44 9.67
N TRP A 317 -21.56 6.79 9.88
CA TRP A 317 -21.31 5.42 9.45
C TRP A 317 -21.09 4.52 10.66
N LYS A 318 -21.41 3.24 10.51
CA LYS A 318 -21.15 2.26 11.56
C LYS A 318 -19.63 2.14 11.75
N SER A 319 -19.14 2.42 12.94
CA SER A 319 -17.74 2.18 13.30
C SER A 319 -17.46 0.68 13.30
N LYS A 320 -16.25 0.30 12.87
CA LYS A 320 -15.76 -1.07 13.02
C LYS A 320 -15.58 -1.34 14.52
N GLU A 321 -15.89 -2.56 14.98
CA GLU A 321 -15.69 -2.95 16.40
C GLU A 321 -14.21 -2.86 16.83
N SER A 322 -13.30 -2.96 15.87
CA SER A 322 -11.85 -2.82 16.06
C SER A 322 -11.30 -1.44 15.70
N ALA A 323 -12.15 -0.42 15.52
CA ALA A 323 -11.68 0.93 15.24
C ALA A 323 -10.80 1.40 16.41
N GLN A 324 -9.59 1.89 16.11
CA GLN A 324 -8.78 2.59 17.11
C GLN A 324 -9.56 3.82 17.55
N GLU A 325 -10.13 3.71 18.73
CA GLU A 325 -11.06 4.70 19.26
C GLU A 325 -10.40 6.07 19.34
N ALA A 326 -11.22 7.08 19.11
CA ALA A 326 -10.99 8.51 19.24
C ALA A 326 -10.48 9.26 18.01
N HIS A 327 -10.17 8.63 16.88
CA HIS A 327 -9.82 9.39 15.68
C HIS A 327 -11.05 9.72 14.86
N GLU A 328 -11.11 10.94 14.33
CA GLU A 328 -12.05 11.26 13.28
C GLU A 328 -11.52 10.85 11.89
N ALA A 329 -12.38 10.85 10.89
CA ALA A 329 -12.01 10.63 9.50
C ALA A 329 -11.07 11.75 9.00
N ILE A 330 -10.34 11.46 7.92
CA ILE A 330 -9.43 12.44 7.32
C ILE A 330 -10.24 13.57 6.67
N ARG A 331 -10.00 14.79 7.10
CA ARG A 331 -10.66 15.99 6.59
C ARG A 331 -9.74 17.22 6.60
N PRO A 332 -10.06 18.28 5.84
CA PRO A 332 -9.41 19.57 5.99
C PRO A 332 -9.72 20.18 7.37
N THR A 333 -8.76 20.90 7.92
CA THR A 333 -8.92 21.66 9.17
C THR A 333 -9.56 23.04 8.95
N HIS A 334 -9.55 23.53 7.71
CA HIS A 334 -10.07 24.84 7.28
C HIS A 334 -10.84 24.67 5.97
N LEU A 335 -12.17 24.59 6.06
CA LEU A 335 -13.05 24.32 4.90
C LEU A 335 -13.08 25.46 3.89
N GLU A 336 -12.81 26.69 4.31
CA GLU A 336 -12.74 27.87 3.47
C GLU A 336 -11.50 27.85 2.53
N GLN A 337 -10.48 27.08 2.87
CA GLN A 337 -9.25 26.94 2.09
C GLN A 337 -9.34 25.75 1.15
N ARG A 338 -9.88 25.93 -0.05
CA ARG A 338 -10.00 24.83 -1.02
C ARG A 338 -8.67 24.45 -1.70
N ASN A 339 -7.69 25.34 -1.74
CA ASN A 339 -6.37 25.14 -2.32
C ASN A 339 -5.29 25.31 -1.26
N ALA A 340 -5.00 24.28 -0.48
CA ALA A 340 -3.94 24.30 0.51
C ALA A 340 -2.81 23.33 0.16
N GLY A 341 -1.60 23.66 0.58
CA GLY A 341 -0.39 22.88 0.32
C GLY A 341 0.72 23.73 -0.30
N THR A 342 1.96 23.32 -0.08
CA THR A 342 3.16 24.07 -0.51
C THR A 342 3.64 23.66 -1.91
N ASP A 343 3.33 22.43 -2.33
CA ASP A 343 3.63 21.91 -3.66
C ASP A 343 2.37 21.38 -4.38
N ASP A 344 2.48 21.06 -5.65
CA ASP A 344 1.35 20.61 -6.47
C ASP A 344 0.80 19.27 -6.03
N ASP A 345 1.64 18.36 -5.54
CA ASP A 345 1.20 17.06 -5.04
C ASP A 345 0.38 17.20 -3.76
N GLN A 346 0.82 18.08 -2.85
CA GLN A 346 0.03 18.44 -1.65
C GLN A 346 -1.31 19.05 -2.02
N LYS A 347 -1.35 20.01 -2.96
CA LYS A 347 -2.60 20.65 -3.39
C LYS A 347 -3.58 19.64 -3.99
N LYS A 348 -3.11 18.74 -4.84
CA LYS A 348 -3.96 17.69 -5.45
C LYS A 348 -4.52 16.73 -4.39
N LEU A 349 -3.67 16.26 -3.47
CA LEU A 349 -4.12 15.35 -2.42
C LEU A 349 -5.07 16.05 -1.45
N TYR A 350 -4.80 17.31 -1.13
CA TYR A 350 -5.67 18.13 -0.29
C TYR A 350 -7.05 18.34 -0.93
N ASP A 351 -7.11 18.69 -2.23
CA ASP A 351 -8.38 18.86 -2.94
C ASP A 351 -9.20 17.56 -3.00
N LEU A 352 -8.53 16.43 -3.18
CA LEU A 352 -9.16 15.11 -3.10
C LEU A 352 -9.78 14.85 -1.71
N ILE A 353 -9.04 15.16 -0.64
CA ILE A 353 -9.51 15.01 0.75
C ILE A 353 -10.67 15.98 1.02
N TRP A 354 -10.52 17.23 0.62
CA TRP A 354 -11.53 18.27 0.80
C TRP A 354 -12.84 17.91 0.10
N THR A 355 -12.75 17.51 -1.17
CA THR A 355 -13.91 17.12 -1.98
C THR A 355 -14.65 15.93 -1.36
N ARG A 356 -13.94 14.89 -0.93
CA ARG A 356 -14.54 13.73 -0.27
C ARG A 356 -15.20 14.09 1.06
N ALA A 357 -14.53 14.88 1.89
CA ALA A 357 -15.05 15.28 3.20
C ALA A 357 -16.39 16.04 3.07
N VAL A 358 -16.45 17.03 2.19
CA VAL A 358 -17.68 17.79 1.97
C VAL A 358 -18.74 16.95 1.28
N ALA A 359 -18.40 16.26 0.18
CA ALA A 359 -19.33 15.43 -0.57
C ALA A 359 -20.00 14.35 0.30
N SER A 360 -19.27 13.76 1.26
CA SER A 360 -19.79 12.73 2.15
C SER A 360 -21.00 13.19 2.97
N GLN A 361 -21.15 14.48 3.22
CA GLN A 361 -22.24 15.05 4.01
C GLN A 361 -23.38 15.64 3.17
N LEU A 362 -23.30 15.55 1.83
CA LEU A 362 -24.34 16.06 0.94
C LEU A 362 -25.48 15.05 0.71
N ALA A 363 -26.54 15.53 0.07
CA ALA A 363 -27.71 14.72 -0.26
C ALA A 363 -27.36 13.63 -1.29
N ASP A 364 -28.16 12.58 -1.35
CA ASP A 364 -28.03 11.50 -2.32
C ASP A 364 -28.16 12.04 -3.76
N ALA A 365 -27.49 11.39 -4.67
CA ALA A 365 -27.80 11.52 -6.09
C ALA A 365 -29.08 10.73 -6.39
N GLU A 366 -30.06 11.38 -7.05
CA GLU A 366 -31.35 10.77 -7.41
C GLU A 366 -31.38 10.41 -8.89
N TYR A 367 -31.83 9.22 -9.18
CA TYR A 367 -31.94 8.66 -10.53
C TYR A 367 -33.37 8.20 -10.82
N SER A 368 -33.77 8.25 -12.09
CA SER A 368 -34.86 7.47 -12.65
C SER A 368 -34.29 6.26 -13.34
N VAL A 369 -34.74 5.07 -12.96
CA VAL A 369 -34.32 3.80 -13.56
C VAL A 369 -35.47 3.24 -14.37
N ASN A 370 -35.32 3.18 -15.69
CA ASN A 370 -36.25 2.55 -16.61
C ASN A 370 -35.79 1.13 -16.88
N THR A 371 -36.69 0.16 -16.70
CA THR A 371 -36.48 -1.25 -17.05
C THR A 371 -37.53 -1.70 -18.03
N LEU A 372 -37.10 -2.27 -19.15
CA LEU A 372 -37.97 -2.81 -20.16
C LEU A 372 -37.70 -4.31 -20.34
N THR A 373 -38.78 -5.08 -20.52
CA THR A 373 -38.73 -6.45 -21.00
C THR A 373 -39.41 -6.49 -22.38
N LEU A 374 -38.71 -6.99 -23.37
CA LEU A 374 -39.13 -7.02 -24.75
C LEU A 374 -39.26 -8.47 -25.20
N ALA A 375 -40.34 -8.83 -25.84
CA ALA A 375 -40.50 -10.12 -26.54
C ALA A 375 -40.37 -9.95 -28.04
N THR A 376 -39.73 -10.87 -28.71
CA THR A 376 -39.61 -10.90 -30.17
C THR A 376 -40.90 -11.31 -30.81
N GLN A 377 -41.16 -10.82 -32.02
CA GLN A 377 -42.39 -11.08 -32.76
C GLN A 377 -42.19 -11.62 -34.20
N ASP A 378 -40.97 -11.56 -34.70
CA ASP A 378 -40.62 -11.90 -36.08
C ASP A 378 -39.79 -13.20 -36.20
N VAL A 379 -39.78 -14.02 -35.17
CA VAL A 379 -39.08 -15.30 -35.11
C VAL A 379 -39.99 -16.39 -34.56
N SER A 380 -39.76 -17.64 -34.97
CA SER A 380 -40.56 -18.79 -34.55
C SER A 380 -40.39 -19.15 -33.07
N GLN A 381 -39.19 -18.94 -32.51
CA GLN A 381 -38.91 -19.12 -31.10
C GLN A 381 -38.95 -17.79 -30.37
N PRO A 382 -39.74 -17.65 -29.29
CA PRO A 382 -39.79 -16.39 -28.56
C PRO A 382 -38.50 -16.16 -27.74
N PHE A 383 -37.83 -15.06 -28.01
CA PHE A 383 -36.72 -14.57 -27.21
C PHE A 383 -37.16 -13.36 -26.40
N VAL A 384 -36.63 -13.26 -25.20
CA VAL A 384 -36.84 -12.12 -24.30
C VAL A 384 -35.58 -11.29 -24.22
N PHE A 385 -35.71 -9.96 -24.41
CA PHE A 385 -34.63 -9.02 -24.26
C PHE A 385 -34.93 -8.07 -23.11
N LYS A 386 -33.90 -7.73 -22.32
CA LYS A 386 -34.00 -6.81 -21.20
C LYS A 386 -33.14 -5.58 -21.41
N ALA A 387 -33.67 -4.43 -21.05
CA ALA A 387 -32.93 -3.17 -21.04
C ALA A 387 -33.13 -2.45 -19.72
N THR A 388 -32.06 -1.95 -19.12
CA THR A 388 -32.13 -1.10 -17.92
C THR A 388 -31.24 0.11 -18.14
N GLY A 389 -31.82 1.31 -17.99
CA GLY A 389 -31.08 2.57 -18.13
C GLY A 389 -31.35 3.49 -16.95
N ARG A 390 -30.36 4.28 -16.59
CA ARG A 390 -30.42 5.27 -15.51
C ARG A 390 -30.35 6.67 -16.07
N THR A 391 -31.20 7.57 -15.56
CA THR A 391 -31.13 9.00 -15.86
C THR A 391 -30.95 9.76 -14.56
N LEU A 392 -29.91 10.56 -14.45
CA LEU A 392 -29.66 11.41 -13.26
C LEU A 392 -30.71 12.52 -13.23
N ILE A 393 -31.46 12.59 -12.13
CA ILE A 393 -32.52 13.59 -11.91
C ILE A 393 -31.98 14.73 -11.01
N LYS A 394 -31.34 14.38 -9.89
CA LYS A 394 -30.69 15.36 -9.03
C LYS A 394 -29.26 14.91 -8.73
N PRO A 395 -28.27 15.77 -8.96
CA PRO A 395 -26.87 15.39 -8.80
C PRO A 395 -26.50 15.10 -7.33
N GLY A 396 -27.17 15.74 -6.36
CA GLY A 396 -26.80 15.55 -4.96
C GLY A 396 -25.30 15.81 -4.70
N TRP A 397 -24.64 14.88 -4.01
CA TRP A 397 -23.20 14.96 -3.73
C TRP A 397 -22.31 15.02 -4.99
N ARG A 398 -22.80 14.54 -6.12
CA ARG A 398 -22.08 14.58 -7.40
C ARG A 398 -21.90 16.00 -7.95
N THR A 399 -22.58 17.00 -7.40
CA THR A 399 -22.33 18.40 -7.73
C THR A 399 -20.86 18.80 -7.53
N LEU A 400 -20.17 18.20 -6.55
CA LEU A 400 -18.75 18.46 -6.29
C LEU A 400 -17.81 17.55 -7.08
N THR A 401 -18.26 16.38 -7.51
CA THR A 401 -17.42 15.34 -8.09
C THR A 401 -17.61 15.15 -9.60
N ALA A 402 -18.49 15.94 -10.23
CA ALA A 402 -18.88 15.78 -11.64
C ALA A 402 -17.72 15.92 -12.66
N LYS A 403 -16.57 16.46 -12.25
CA LYS A 403 -15.36 16.57 -13.10
C LYS A 403 -14.41 15.37 -12.98
N ASP A 404 -14.47 14.62 -11.86
CA ASP A 404 -13.48 13.61 -11.51
C ASP A 404 -14.09 12.22 -11.23
N ALA A 405 -15.34 12.02 -11.61
CA ALA A 405 -16.05 10.76 -11.38
C ALA A 405 -15.61 9.63 -12.33
N ALA A 406 -14.34 9.27 -12.30
CA ALA A 406 -13.98 7.88 -12.40
C ALA A 406 -14.43 7.26 -11.05
N GLU A 407 -15.70 6.82 -10.98
CA GLU A 407 -16.13 5.94 -9.89
C GLU A 407 -15.10 4.82 -9.84
N GLU A 408 -14.49 4.60 -8.66
CA GLU A 408 -13.78 3.35 -8.45
C GLU A 408 -14.82 2.25 -8.70
N PRO A 409 -14.71 1.48 -9.78
CA PRO A 409 -15.59 0.35 -9.92
C PRO A 409 -15.19 -0.59 -8.77
N ASP A 410 -16.07 -0.78 -7.81
CA ASP A 410 -15.99 -1.98 -7.00
C ASP A 410 -15.91 -3.14 -7.96
N ALA A 411 -14.90 -3.99 -7.82
CA ALA A 411 -14.65 -5.06 -8.78
C ALA A 411 -15.86 -6.02 -8.96
N GLU A 412 -16.77 -6.03 -7.98
CA GLU A 412 -18.06 -6.74 -8.05
C GLU A 412 -19.18 -5.92 -8.75
N ASP A 413 -19.05 -4.59 -8.78
CA ASP A 413 -19.99 -3.71 -9.48
C ASP A 413 -19.60 -3.43 -10.93
N ALA A 414 -18.37 -3.64 -11.34
CA ALA A 414 -17.91 -3.45 -12.72
C ALA A 414 -18.59 -4.39 -13.72
N GLU A 415 -19.02 -5.58 -13.28
CA GLU A 415 -19.85 -6.48 -14.10
C GLU A 415 -21.33 -6.08 -14.12
N LYS A 416 -21.80 -5.32 -13.12
CA LYS A 416 -23.21 -4.91 -12.99
C LYS A 416 -23.50 -3.47 -13.42
N GLN A 417 -22.50 -2.67 -13.70
CA GLN A 417 -22.63 -1.23 -14.01
C GLN A 417 -22.13 -0.81 -15.38
N SER A 418 -22.12 -1.70 -16.36
CA SER A 418 -22.05 -1.18 -17.69
C SER A 418 -23.35 -0.44 -17.98
N ASP A 419 -23.31 0.88 -18.08
CA ASP A 419 -24.34 1.69 -18.76
C ASP A 419 -24.36 1.33 -20.27
N GLU A 420 -24.12 0.04 -20.57
CA GLU A 420 -24.08 -0.50 -21.93
C GLU A 420 -25.41 -0.31 -22.65
N ASN A 421 -26.50 -0.21 -21.89
CA ASN A 421 -27.84 -0.07 -22.47
C ASN A 421 -28.21 1.37 -22.85
N GLY A 422 -27.42 2.37 -22.48
CA GLY A 422 -27.67 3.77 -22.85
C GLY A 422 -28.90 4.38 -22.14
N ARG A 423 -29.53 5.37 -22.79
CA ARG A 423 -30.71 6.06 -22.24
C ARG A 423 -31.99 5.30 -22.59
N VAL A 424 -32.32 4.27 -21.83
CA VAL A 424 -33.55 3.51 -22.00
C VAL A 424 -34.77 4.41 -21.76
N PRO A 425 -35.69 4.56 -22.75
CA PRO A 425 -36.86 5.42 -22.61
C PRO A 425 -37.88 4.83 -21.63
N ALA A 426 -38.75 5.70 -21.09
CA ALA A 426 -39.96 5.25 -20.41
C ALA A 426 -41.03 4.87 -21.46
N LEU A 427 -41.29 3.58 -21.59
CA LEU A 427 -42.28 3.04 -22.50
C LEU A 427 -43.40 2.36 -21.72
N VAL A 428 -44.53 2.09 -22.42
CA VAL A 428 -45.67 1.36 -21.85
C VAL A 428 -45.76 -0.05 -22.44
N ARG A 429 -46.36 -0.96 -21.67
CA ARG A 429 -46.63 -2.32 -22.14
C ARG A 429 -47.47 -2.29 -23.43
N GLY A 430 -47.14 -3.12 -24.39
CA GLY A 430 -47.77 -3.19 -25.69
C GLY A 430 -47.14 -2.30 -26.75
N THR A 431 -46.18 -1.41 -26.40
CA THR A 431 -45.46 -0.62 -27.42
C THR A 431 -44.69 -1.54 -28.34
N GLN A 432 -44.90 -1.32 -29.66
CA GLN A 432 -44.16 -2.02 -30.71
C GLN A 432 -42.87 -1.26 -31.01
N LEU A 433 -41.76 -1.98 -31.15
CA LEU A 433 -40.46 -1.43 -31.42
C LEU A 433 -39.81 -2.14 -32.60
N HIS A 434 -39.16 -1.37 -33.43
CA HIS A 434 -38.29 -1.90 -34.48
C HIS A 434 -36.83 -1.62 -34.12
N ALA A 435 -36.01 -2.65 -33.99
CA ALA A 435 -34.59 -2.49 -33.74
C ALA A 435 -33.86 -2.02 -35.01
N ASP A 436 -33.01 -1.02 -34.89
CA ASP A 436 -32.15 -0.55 -35.98
C ASP A 436 -31.19 -1.66 -36.43
N SER A 437 -30.70 -2.42 -35.49
CA SER A 437 -29.86 -3.61 -35.70
C SER A 437 -29.94 -4.57 -34.53
N ALA A 438 -29.61 -5.83 -34.77
CA ALA A 438 -29.33 -6.79 -33.71
C ALA A 438 -28.10 -7.60 -34.10
N ARG A 439 -27.31 -7.98 -33.11
CA ARG A 439 -26.06 -8.70 -33.34
C ARG A 439 -25.76 -9.72 -32.24
N VAL A 440 -24.99 -10.72 -32.62
CA VAL A 440 -24.41 -11.68 -31.65
C VAL A 440 -23.33 -11.00 -30.83
N LEU A 441 -23.37 -11.22 -29.55
CA LEU A 441 -22.29 -10.85 -28.62
C LEU A 441 -21.40 -12.07 -28.39
N ASN A 442 -20.20 -12.03 -28.96
CA ASN A 442 -19.15 -13.00 -28.64
C ASN A 442 -18.48 -12.58 -27.33
N LYS A 443 -18.74 -13.33 -26.29
CA LYS A 443 -18.21 -13.10 -24.94
C LYS A 443 -17.23 -14.19 -24.56
N GLN A 444 -16.36 -13.89 -23.64
CA GLN A 444 -15.51 -14.89 -22.99
C GLN A 444 -15.35 -14.55 -21.52
N THR A 445 -15.31 -15.58 -20.68
CA THR A 445 -14.99 -15.39 -19.27
C THR A 445 -13.57 -14.86 -19.14
N ARG A 446 -13.32 -14.07 -18.11
CA ARG A 446 -12.00 -13.49 -17.84
C ARG A 446 -11.51 -13.96 -16.48
N PRO A 447 -10.20 -14.17 -16.32
CA PRO A 447 -9.65 -14.45 -14.99
C PRO A 447 -9.89 -13.25 -14.06
N PRO A 448 -9.87 -13.46 -12.75
CA PRO A 448 -9.95 -12.36 -11.82
C PRO A 448 -8.79 -11.39 -12.03
N ASN A 449 -9.02 -10.11 -11.79
CA ASN A 449 -7.98 -9.10 -11.94
C ASN A 449 -6.83 -9.34 -10.95
N GLY A 450 -5.59 -9.20 -11.42
CA GLY A 450 -4.42 -9.15 -10.56
C GLY A 450 -4.46 -7.92 -9.64
N TYR A 451 -3.80 -7.99 -8.50
CA TYR A 451 -3.77 -6.86 -7.57
C TYR A 451 -2.91 -5.71 -8.09
N THR A 452 -3.42 -4.49 -7.94
CA THR A 452 -2.63 -3.26 -7.89
C THR A 452 -2.20 -3.02 -6.44
N GLN A 453 -1.29 -2.07 -6.19
CA GLN A 453 -0.95 -1.68 -4.81
C GLN A 453 -2.20 -1.22 -4.04
N ALA A 454 -3.09 -0.47 -4.68
CA ALA A 454 -4.35 0.01 -4.10
C ALA A 454 -5.32 -1.13 -3.77
N SER A 455 -5.58 -2.04 -4.72
CA SER A 455 -6.51 -3.15 -4.49
C SER A 455 -5.95 -4.20 -3.51
N LEU A 456 -4.62 -4.33 -3.39
CA LEU A 456 -4.02 -5.15 -2.34
C LEU A 456 -4.24 -4.54 -0.95
N ILE A 457 -4.14 -3.22 -0.79
CA ILE A 457 -4.48 -2.54 0.47
C ILE A 457 -5.95 -2.75 0.80
N LYS A 458 -6.87 -2.60 -0.19
CA LYS A 458 -8.30 -2.87 0.00
C LYS A 458 -8.53 -4.30 0.51
N LYS A 459 -7.84 -5.27 -0.10
CA LYS A 459 -7.95 -6.68 0.33
C LYS A 459 -7.39 -6.90 1.74
N LEU A 460 -6.24 -6.33 2.07
CA LEU A 460 -5.65 -6.40 3.42
C LEU A 460 -6.59 -5.80 4.48
N GLU A 461 -7.18 -4.63 4.20
CA GLU A 461 -8.14 -3.99 5.08
C GLU A 461 -9.39 -4.85 5.27
N HIS A 462 -9.95 -5.39 4.18
CA HIS A 462 -11.12 -6.27 4.23
C HIS A 462 -10.86 -7.53 5.06
N GLU A 463 -9.66 -8.11 4.92
CA GLU A 463 -9.24 -9.29 5.70
C GLU A 463 -8.82 -8.95 7.14
N GLY A 464 -8.80 -7.68 7.54
CA GLY A 464 -8.36 -7.26 8.87
C GLY A 464 -6.86 -7.47 9.12
N ILE A 465 -6.06 -7.51 8.05
CA ILE A 465 -4.62 -7.78 8.07
C ILE A 465 -3.85 -6.47 7.97
N GLY A 466 -3.02 -6.16 8.96
CA GLY A 466 -2.34 -4.87 9.06
C GLY A 466 -3.25 -3.78 9.64
N ARG A 467 -2.72 -2.57 9.73
CA ARG A 467 -3.41 -1.39 10.29
C ARG A 467 -3.01 -0.15 9.50
N PRO A 468 -3.73 0.97 9.65
CA PRO A 468 -3.45 2.23 8.92
C PRO A 468 -1.98 2.63 8.88
N SER A 469 -1.28 2.51 9.99
CA SER A 469 0.15 2.85 10.09
C SER A 469 1.07 1.90 9.32
N THR A 470 0.64 0.69 8.97
CA THR A 470 1.50 -0.37 8.44
C THR A 470 1.36 -0.63 6.94
N TYR A 471 0.24 -0.28 6.30
CA TYR A 471 0.00 -0.60 4.89
C TYR A 471 1.12 -0.15 3.92
N PRO A 472 1.61 1.11 3.96
CA PRO A 472 2.69 1.52 3.06
C PRO A 472 4.00 0.76 3.31
N ALA A 473 4.31 0.46 4.59
CA ALA A 473 5.53 -0.26 4.97
C ALA A 473 5.49 -1.73 4.54
N ILE A 474 4.32 -2.39 4.62
CA ILE A 474 4.13 -3.76 4.14
C ILE A 474 4.45 -3.84 2.65
N LEU A 475 3.83 -2.99 1.83
CA LEU A 475 4.06 -2.95 0.39
C LEU A 475 5.51 -2.65 0.05
N LYS A 476 6.08 -1.61 0.67
CA LYS A 476 7.49 -1.24 0.48
C LYS A 476 8.42 -2.40 0.77
N ASN A 477 8.20 -3.13 1.86
CA ASN A 477 9.04 -4.24 2.27
C ASN A 477 9.03 -5.38 1.25
N ILE A 478 7.86 -5.83 0.79
CA ILE A 478 7.75 -6.94 -0.16
C ILE A 478 8.30 -6.57 -1.54
N ILE A 479 8.19 -5.30 -1.97
CA ILE A 479 8.77 -4.79 -3.21
C ILE A 479 10.30 -4.65 -3.07
N THR A 480 10.78 -4.01 -2.01
CA THR A 480 12.23 -3.77 -1.80
C THR A 480 13.02 -5.06 -1.65
N ARG A 481 12.39 -6.11 -1.09
CA ARG A 481 12.97 -7.45 -0.98
C ARG A 481 12.90 -8.27 -2.26
N ASN A 482 12.37 -7.69 -3.33
CA ASN A 482 12.19 -8.34 -4.63
C ASN A 482 11.30 -9.59 -4.55
N TYR A 483 10.32 -9.62 -3.66
CA TYR A 483 9.29 -10.69 -3.62
C TYR A 483 8.15 -10.39 -4.60
N ILE A 484 7.93 -9.12 -4.91
CA ILE A 484 6.93 -8.63 -5.87
C ILE A 484 7.61 -7.68 -6.84
N ASP A 485 7.28 -7.83 -8.12
CA ASP A 485 7.57 -6.87 -9.19
C ASP A 485 6.40 -5.88 -9.31
N ASP A 486 6.69 -4.58 -9.13
CA ASP A 486 5.77 -3.45 -9.28
C ASP A 486 6.11 -2.56 -10.50
N SER A 487 6.89 -3.07 -11.43
CA SER A 487 7.28 -2.34 -12.65
C SER A 487 6.07 -2.01 -13.55
N LYS A 488 4.99 -2.78 -13.41
CA LYS A 488 3.69 -2.57 -14.06
C LYS A 488 2.62 -2.24 -13.01
N LYS A 489 1.47 -1.71 -13.46
CA LYS A 489 0.34 -1.40 -12.58
C LYS A 489 -0.14 -2.62 -11.78
N ILE A 490 -0.13 -3.80 -12.40
CA ILE A 490 -0.49 -5.06 -11.75
C ILE A 490 0.75 -5.68 -11.09
N LEU A 491 0.65 -5.96 -9.81
CA LEU A 491 1.67 -6.62 -9.02
C LEU A 491 1.82 -8.09 -9.45
N ARG A 492 3.06 -8.54 -9.57
CA ARG A 492 3.37 -9.93 -9.86
C ARG A 492 4.35 -10.48 -8.82
N ALA A 493 4.08 -11.67 -8.32
CA ALA A 493 5.04 -12.37 -7.49
C ALA A 493 6.25 -12.78 -8.34
N THR A 494 7.44 -12.60 -7.78
CA THR A 494 8.68 -13.11 -8.38
C THR A 494 8.87 -14.58 -8.00
N ASP A 495 9.77 -15.30 -8.68
CA ASP A 495 10.13 -16.66 -8.31
C ASP A 495 10.60 -16.75 -6.85
N LEU A 496 11.31 -15.73 -6.35
CA LEU A 496 11.73 -15.63 -4.96
C LEU A 496 10.53 -15.46 -4.01
N GLY A 497 9.55 -14.68 -4.41
CA GLY A 497 8.31 -14.50 -3.64
C GLY A 497 7.47 -15.78 -3.58
N ILE A 498 7.33 -16.46 -4.70
CA ILE A 498 6.61 -17.75 -4.79
C ILE A 498 7.30 -18.80 -3.91
N LEU A 499 8.63 -18.93 -4.03
CA LEU A 499 9.41 -19.86 -3.22
C LEU A 499 9.28 -19.57 -1.72
N LEU A 500 9.29 -18.31 -1.31
CA LEU A 500 9.09 -17.96 0.11
C LEU A 500 7.72 -18.43 0.60
N ILE A 501 6.66 -18.21 -0.17
CA ILE A 501 5.32 -18.64 0.22
C ILE A 501 5.22 -20.16 0.26
N ASP A 502 5.78 -20.87 -0.70
CA ASP A 502 5.78 -22.34 -0.73
C ASP A 502 6.54 -22.95 0.46
N ALA A 503 7.66 -22.33 0.85
CA ALA A 503 8.42 -22.75 2.03
C ALA A 503 7.70 -22.46 3.37
N LEU A 504 6.79 -21.49 3.41
CA LEU A 504 6.03 -21.13 4.61
C LEU A 504 4.69 -21.88 4.70
N LYS A 505 4.05 -22.15 3.56
CA LYS A 505 2.68 -22.69 3.47
C LYS A 505 2.60 -24.09 4.07
N GLY A 506 1.63 -24.30 4.97
CA GLY A 506 1.44 -25.55 5.68
C GLY A 506 2.40 -25.79 6.85
N HIS A 507 3.39 -24.90 7.05
CA HIS A 507 4.35 -25.00 8.16
C HIS A 507 4.10 -23.98 9.26
N PHE A 508 3.61 -22.77 8.90
CA PHE A 508 3.46 -21.66 9.84
C PHE A 508 2.05 -21.08 9.83
N ALA A 509 1.40 -21.08 10.99
CA ALA A 509 0.05 -20.56 11.17
C ALA A 509 -0.06 -19.06 10.86
N PHE A 510 1.01 -18.28 11.10
CA PHE A 510 0.98 -16.85 10.82
C PHE A 510 0.81 -16.52 9.32
N LEU A 511 0.98 -17.49 8.42
CA LEU A 511 0.69 -17.31 7.00
C LEU A 511 -0.81 -17.41 6.70
N GLU A 512 -1.61 -18.02 7.58
CA GLU A 512 -3.06 -18.16 7.42
C GLU A 512 -3.78 -16.85 7.73
N TYR A 513 -4.74 -16.46 6.87
CA TYR A 513 -5.45 -15.19 6.97
C TYR A 513 -6.17 -15.05 8.31
N ASP A 514 -6.91 -16.08 8.73
CA ASP A 514 -7.68 -16.06 9.97
C ASP A 514 -6.80 -15.97 11.21
N TYR A 515 -5.65 -16.65 11.22
CA TYR A 515 -4.70 -16.56 12.31
C TYR A 515 -4.15 -15.13 12.45
N THR A 516 -3.72 -14.55 11.35
CA THR A 516 -3.15 -13.18 11.38
C THR A 516 -4.22 -12.15 11.72
N ARG A 517 -5.46 -12.31 11.23
CA ARG A 517 -6.60 -11.48 11.66
C ARG A 517 -6.85 -11.59 13.16
N SER A 518 -6.91 -12.81 13.68
CA SER A 518 -7.09 -13.05 15.13
C SER A 518 -5.98 -12.43 15.96
N LEU A 519 -4.74 -12.51 15.48
CA LEU A 519 -3.62 -11.90 16.19
C LEU A 519 -3.67 -10.37 16.17
N GLU A 520 -4.06 -9.75 15.05
CA GLU A 520 -4.28 -8.31 15.00
C GLU A 520 -5.39 -7.87 15.97
N GLN A 521 -6.46 -8.69 16.10
CA GLN A 521 -7.52 -8.44 17.09
C GLN A 521 -6.98 -8.57 18.53
N GLN A 522 -6.17 -9.58 18.84
CA GLN A 522 -5.57 -9.72 20.18
C GLN A 522 -4.66 -8.52 20.53
N LEU A 523 -3.97 -7.94 19.54
CA LEU A 523 -3.21 -6.70 19.73
C LEU A 523 -4.11 -5.49 20.01
N ASP A 524 -5.29 -5.44 19.39
CA ASP A 524 -6.31 -4.43 19.69
C ASP A 524 -6.89 -4.66 21.09
N ASP A 525 -7.18 -5.91 21.46
CA ASP A 525 -7.66 -6.28 22.81
C ASP A 525 -6.68 -5.90 23.91
N ILE A 526 -5.35 -5.97 23.67
CA ILE A 526 -4.35 -5.45 24.62
C ILE A 526 -4.49 -3.93 24.77
N ALA A 527 -4.65 -3.19 23.67
CA ALA A 527 -4.81 -1.74 23.69
C ALA A 527 -6.07 -1.31 24.46
N GLU A 528 -7.13 -2.12 24.41
CA GLU A 528 -8.38 -1.90 25.14
C GLU A 528 -8.35 -2.45 26.57
N GLY A 529 -7.27 -3.07 27.01
CA GLY A 529 -7.15 -3.70 28.33
C GLY A 529 -7.91 -5.02 28.50
N LYS A 530 -8.41 -5.60 27.40
CA LYS A 530 -9.15 -6.87 27.38
C LYS A 530 -8.23 -8.10 27.34
N ALA A 531 -7.00 -7.95 26.89
CA ALA A 531 -5.99 -9.01 26.83
C ALA A 531 -4.68 -8.56 27.50
N GLN A 532 -3.90 -9.55 27.96
CA GLN A 532 -2.61 -9.28 28.58
C GLN A 532 -1.45 -9.55 27.62
N TYR A 533 -0.48 -8.64 27.60
CA TYR A 533 0.74 -8.71 26.80
C TYR A 533 1.42 -10.09 26.87
N LEU A 534 1.68 -10.57 28.09
CA LEU A 534 2.43 -11.81 28.32
C LEU A 534 1.73 -13.02 27.68
N ASN A 535 0.40 -13.11 27.82
CA ASN A 535 -0.37 -14.24 27.29
C ASN A 535 -0.30 -14.28 25.74
N VAL A 536 -0.44 -13.12 25.10
CA VAL A 536 -0.41 -13.05 23.63
C VAL A 536 0.99 -13.38 23.09
N VAL A 537 2.05 -12.76 23.62
CA VAL A 537 3.41 -12.95 23.11
C VAL A 537 3.93 -14.36 23.41
N SER A 538 3.64 -14.92 24.59
CA SER A 538 4.03 -16.29 24.94
C SER A 538 3.31 -17.34 24.09
N SER A 539 2.04 -17.10 23.75
CA SER A 539 1.27 -17.98 22.85
C SER A 539 1.91 -18.02 21.45
N ILE A 540 2.29 -16.85 20.91
CA ILE A 540 2.97 -16.74 19.61
C ILE A 540 4.30 -17.50 19.61
N ASP A 541 5.14 -17.28 20.63
CA ASP A 541 6.44 -17.95 20.75
C ASP A 541 6.30 -19.46 20.92
N GLY A 542 5.33 -19.90 21.72
CA GLY A 542 5.02 -21.31 21.90
C GLY A 542 4.57 -21.99 20.61
N GLN A 543 3.75 -21.31 19.81
CA GLN A 543 3.31 -21.80 18.50
C GLN A 543 4.50 -21.87 17.52
N LEU A 544 5.28 -20.80 17.41
CA LEU A 544 6.47 -20.75 16.54
C LEU A 544 7.49 -21.85 16.87
N LYS A 545 7.74 -22.11 18.15
CA LYS A 545 8.67 -23.20 18.57
C LYS A 545 8.20 -24.57 18.11
N LYS A 546 6.89 -24.86 18.19
CA LYS A 546 6.32 -26.12 17.70
C LYS A 546 6.47 -26.22 16.17
N GLU A 547 6.16 -25.17 15.46
CA GLU A 547 6.21 -25.11 13.99
C GLU A 547 7.66 -25.23 13.48
N LEU A 548 8.60 -24.57 14.12
CA LEU A 548 10.03 -24.66 13.80
C LEU A 548 10.58 -26.06 14.06
N ALA A 549 10.16 -26.73 15.14
CA ALA A 549 10.55 -28.11 15.40
C ALA A 549 10.07 -29.06 14.28
N LEU A 550 8.85 -28.87 13.77
CA LEU A 550 8.32 -29.63 12.65
C LEU A 550 9.03 -29.31 11.33
N LEU A 551 9.41 -28.07 11.10
CA LEU A 551 10.15 -27.65 9.91
C LEU A 551 11.51 -28.35 9.80
N HIS A 552 12.20 -28.55 10.91
CA HIS A 552 13.50 -29.27 10.94
C HIS A 552 13.40 -30.75 10.61
N ILE A 553 12.21 -31.35 10.75
CA ILE A 553 11.93 -32.74 10.46
C ILE A 553 11.40 -32.92 9.02
N ALA A 554 10.83 -31.89 8.42
CA ALA A 554 10.26 -31.93 7.09
C ALA A 554 11.36 -32.16 6.02
N PRO A 555 11.13 -33.02 5.01
CA PRO A 555 12.05 -33.14 3.89
C PRO A 555 12.14 -31.79 3.18
N GLN A 556 13.36 -31.42 2.78
CA GLN A 556 13.58 -30.19 2.00
C GLN A 556 12.66 -30.21 0.77
N PRO A 557 11.89 -29.15 0.52
CA PRO A 557 11.08 -29.08 -0.69
C PRO A 557 12.03 -29.22 -1.90
N ALA A 558 11.85 -30.27 -2.67
CA ALA A 558 12.55 -30.43 -3.93
C ALA A 558 12.20 -29.19 -4.77
N LEU A 559 13.18 -28.40 -5.12
CA LEU A 559 13.04 -27.39 -6.17
C LEU A 559 12.38 -28.10 -7.35
N ALA A 560 11.14 -27.74 -7.66
CA ALA A 560 10.42 -28.30 -8.79
C ALA A 560 11.24 -27.99 -10.04
N SER A 561 12.05 -28.95 -10.44
CA SER A 561 12.72 -28.96 -11.73
C SER A 561 11.65 -29.24 -12.78
N ASN A 562 11.10 -28.22 -13.36
CA ASN A 562 10.39 -28.37 -14.61
C ASN A 562 11.40 -28.87 -15.66
N GLY A 563 11.27 -30.15 -16.01
CA GLY A 563 11.72 -30.73 -17.26
C GLY A 563 13.22 -31.00 -17.37
N SER A 564 13.57 -32.24 -17.02
CA SER A 564 14.59 -33.07 -17.65
C SER A 564 15.77 -32.42 -18.38
N ALA A 565 16.96 -32.44 -17.72
CA ALA A 565 18.19 -32.93 -18.38
C ALA A 565 19.33 -33.07 -17.35
N PRO A 566 20.31 -33.95 -17.56
CA PRO A 566 21.25 -34.39 -16.54
C PRO A 566 22.29 -33.28 -16.22
N ALA A 567 22.75 -33.31 -14.97
CA ALA A 567 23.79 -32.44 -14.46
C ALA A 567 24.99 -32.37 -15.41
N LYS A 568 25.18 -31.22 -16.06
CA LYS A 568 26.48 -30.81 -16.58
C LYS A 568 26.93 -29.61 -15.75
N THR A 569 28.01 -29.82 -15.02
CA THR A 569 28.87 -28.80 -14.46
C THR A 569 29.24 -27.81 -15.55
N GLY A 570 28.89 -26.54 -15.38
CA GLY A 570 29.30 -25.47 -16.27
C GLY A 570 28.10 -24.61 -16.71
N THR A 571 27.82 -23.56 -15.95
CA THR A 571 26.92 -22.48 -16.39
C THR A 571 27.51 -21.83 -17.63
N ALA A 572 26.95 -22.11 -18.79
CA ALA A 572 27.28 -21.39 -20.02
C ALA A 572 26.83 -19.93 -19.86
N GLN A 573 27.80 -19.04 -19.73
CA GLN A 573 27.59 -17.59 -19.72
C GLN A 573 27.25 -17.10 -21.13
N PRO A 574 26.50 -15.99 -21.29
CA PRO A 574 26.33 -15.37 -22.60
C PRO A 574 27.70 -15.03 -23.20
N PRO A 575 27.95 -15.32 -24.47
CA PRO A 575 29.21 -14.98 -25.12
C PRO A 575 29.49 -13.48 -25.01
N GLY A 576 30.67 -13.08 -24.47
CA GLY A 576 31.05 -11.68 -24.30
C GLY A 576 30.84 -11.06 -22.92
N SER A 577 30.44 -11.83 -21.90
CA SER A 577 30.27 -11.32 -20.53
C SER A 577 31.62 -11.14 -19.83
N LEU A 578 31.88 -9.93 -19.27
CA LEU A 578 33.08 -9.62 -18.50
C LEU A 578 33.01 -10.23 -17.09
N LEU A 579 33.83 -11.24 -16.83
CA LEU A 579 33.91 -11.91 -15.53
C LEU A 579 34.51 -11.01 -14.45
N CYS A 580 34.00 -11.11 -13.24
CA CYS A 580 34.57 -10.43 -12.08
C CYS A 580 35.95 -11.03 -11.74
N PRO A 581 37.03 -10.22 -11.74
CA PRO A 581 38.39 -10.72 -11.50
C PRO A 581 38.57 -11.19 -10.04
N LYS A 582 37.82 -10.64 -9.08
CA LYS A 582 37.90 -10.97 -7.66
C LYS A 582 37.24 -12.31 -7.32
N CYS A 583 35.97 -12.50 -7.66
CA CYS A 583 35.23 -13.73 -7.29
C CYS A 583 35.20 -14.78 -8.41
N LYS A 584 35.56 -14.43 -9.64
CA LYS A 584 35.57 -15.29 -10.85
C LYS A 584 34.24 -15.96 -11.19
N LEU A 585 33.14 -15.57 -10.49
CA LEU A 585 31.82 -16.15 -10.62
C LEU A 585 30.76 -15.13 -11.08
N GLY A 586 30.91 -13.87 -10.72
CA GLY A 586 29.99 -12.78 -11.10
C GLY A 586 30.41 -12.10 -12.40
N ILE A 587 29.49 -11.32 -12.98
CA ILE A 587 29.72 -10.50 -14.17
C ILE A 587 29.93 -9.06 -13.73
N VAL A 588 30.94 -8.38 -14.28
CA VAL A 588 31.16 -6.94 -14.08
C VAL A 588 30.25 -6.15 -15.01
N LYS A 589 29.38 -5.35 -14.45
CA LYS A 589 28.44 -4.49 -15.19
C LYS A 589 28.26 -3.14 -14.54
N LYS A 590 27.83 -2.14 -15.32
CA LYS A 590 27.48 -0.82 -14.84
C LYS A 590 26.01 -0.84 -14.44
N PRO A 591 25.64 -0.60 -13.14
CA PRO A 591 24.24 -0.48 -12.74
C PRO A 591 23.64 0.81 -13.33
N ASN A 592 22.35 0.77 -13.68
CA ASN A 592 21.67 1.93 -14.24
C ASN A 592 21.73 3.13 -13.29
N GLY A 593 22.11 4.30 -13.84
CA GLY A 593 22.21 5.55 -13.08
C GLY A 593 23.41 5.66 -12.15
N GLN A 594 24.35 4.71 -12.16
CA GLN A 594 25.55 4.75 -11.31
C GLN A 594 26.82 5.03 -12.13
N ASN A 595 27.81 5.67 -11.50
CA ASN A 595 29.07 6.04 -12.12
C ASN A 595 30.23 5.07 -11.77
N PHE A 596 29.89 3.78 -11.61
CA PHE A 596 30.88 2.72 -11.37
C PHE A 596 30.48 1.40 -12.03
N TYR A 597 31.45 0.52 -12.22
CA TYR A 597 31.26 -0.87 -12.63
C TYR A 597 31.40 -1.77 -11.39
N GLY A 598 30.43 -2.66 -11.17
CA GLY A 598 30.40 -3.55 -10.00
C GLY A 598 30.17 -5.01 -10.36
N CYS A 599 30.52 -5.91 -9.46
CA CYS A 599 30.24 -7.33 -9.60
C CYS A 599 28.73 -7.60 -9.40
N SER A 600 28.13 -8.41 -10.29
CA SER A 600 26.74 -8.83 -10.16
C SER A 600 26.46 -9.61 -8.85
N ARG A 601 27.51 -10.20 -8.27
CA ARG A 601 27.44 -10.91 -6.97
C ARG A 601 27.80 -10.03 -5.77
N TYR A 602 27.63 -8.71 -5.89
CA TYR A 602 27.84 -7.78 -4.76
C TYR A 602 27.00 -8.15 -3.53
N ARG A 603 25.74 -8.55 -3.76
CA ARG A 603 24.84 -8.99 -2.69
C ARG A 603 25.23 -10.34 -2.06
N GLU A 604 26.06 -11.11 -2.72
CA GLU A 604 26.60 -12.39 -2.25
C GLU A 604 27.99 -12.23 -1.58
N GLY A 605 28.37 -10.99 -1.28
CA GLY A 605 29.59 -10.66 -0.54
C GLY A 605 30.78 -10.26 -1.41
N CYS A 606 30.68 -10.24 -2.74
CA CYS A 606 31.74 -9.75 -3.60
C CYS A 606 31.70 -8.22 -3.71
N ASN A 607 32.55 -7.53 -2.98
CA ASN A 607 32.62 -6.06 -2.93
C ASN A 607 33.48 -5.44 -4.06
N PHE A 608 33.69 -6.16 -5.16
CA PHE A 608 34.48 -5.66 -6.30
C PHE A 608 33.74 -4.51 -7.00
N SER A 609 34.42 -3.37 -7.17
CA SER A 609 33.94 -2.23 -7.94
C SER A 609 35.08 -1.39 -8.53
N ILE A 610 34.83 -0.77 -9.69
CA ILE A 610 35.72 0.19 -10.36
C ILE A 610 34.89 1.45 -10.65
N ASN A 611 35.36 2.61 -10.19
CA ASN A 611 34.75 3.89 -10.54
C ASN A 611 34.95 4.19 -12.02
N GLU A 612 33.91 4.66 -12.69
CA GLU A 612 33.97 5.07 -14.10
C GLU A 612 34.92 6.26 -14.31
N THR A 613 35.00 7.15 -13.32
CA THR A 613 35.90 8.30 -13.36
C THR A 613 36.97 8.17 -12.27
N ILE A 614 38.22 8.21 -12.65
CA ILE A 614 39.39 8.16 -11.77
C ILE A 614 40.26 9.37 -12.04
N ALA A 615 40.60 10.15 -11.00
CA ALA A 615 41.39 11.39 -11.09
C ALA A 615 40.90 12.31 -12.24
N LYS A 616 39.60 12.58 -12.28
CA LYS A 616 38.90 13.39 -13.29
C LYS A 616 38.89 12.84 -14.72
N LYS A 617 39.46 11.67 -14.96
CA LYS A 617 39.46 10.99 -16.27
C LYS A 617 38.36 9.89 -16.27
N ALA A 618 37.44 9.97 -17.23
CA ALA A 618 36.48 8.89 -17.51
C ALA A 618 37.18 7.73 -18.21
N LEU A 619 37.01 6.51 -17.71
CA LEU A 619 37.51 5.28 -18.31
C LEU A 619 36.51 4.76 -19.34
N THR A 620 37.00 4.31 -20.48
CA THR A 620 36.17 3.66 -21.49
C THR A 620 35.82 2.22 -21.09
N PRO A 621 34.68 1.66 -21.56
CA PRO A 621 34.34 0.26 -21.32
C PRO A 621 35.46 -0.72 -21.67
N LYS A 622 36.21 -0.46 -22.74
CA LYS A 622 37.37 -1.27 -23.16
C LYS A 622 38.53 -1.21 -22.17
N GLN A 623 38.73 -0.07 -21.50
CA GLN A 623 39.76 0.08 -20.46
C GLN A 623 39.36 -0.65 -19.18
N ILE A 624 38.06 -0.64 -18.81
CA ILE A 624 37.50 -1.43 -17.70
C ILE A 624 37.65 -2.93 -17.99
N GLU A 625 37.32 -3.36 -19.20
CA GLU A 625 37.51 -4.75 -19.65
C GLU A 625 38.97 -5.17 -19.55
N THR A 626 39.90 -4.33 -20.02
CA THR A 626 41.35 -4.58 -19.97
C THR A 626 41.83 -4.72 -18.52
N LEU A 627 41.37 -3.85 -17.60
CA LEU A 627 41.67 -3.96 -16.17
C LEU A 627 41.18 -5.28 -15.58
N CYS A 628 39.94 -5.66 -15.89
CA CYS A 628 39.33 -6.89 -15.34
C CYS A 628 39.97 -8.16 -15.89
N THR A 629 40.45 -8.15 -17.16
CA THR A 629 40.98 -9.35 -17.83
C THR A 629 42.48 -9.49 -17.70
N LYS A 630 43.23 -8.37 -17.80
CA LYS A 630 44.69 -8.35 -17.81
C LYS A 630 45.33 -7.81 -16.53
N GLY A 631 44.51 -7.28 -15.59
CA GLY A 631 44.98 -6.68 -14.35
C GLY A 631 45.74 -5.35 -14.52
N LYS A 632 45.99 -4.89 -15.77
CA LYS A 632 46.78 -3.70 -16.05
C LYS A 632 46.36 -3.05 -17.38
N THR A 633 46.30 -1.71 -17.42
CA THR A 633 46.11 -0.94 -18.67
C THR A 633 47.44 -0.60 -19.31
N GLY A 634 47.45 -0.11 -20.58
CA GLY A 634 48.52 0.71 -21.09
C GLY A 634 48.63 2.06 -20.38
N VAL A 635 49.65 2.86 -20.72
CA VAL A 635 49.76 4.24 -20.20
C VAL A 635 48.57 5.06 -20.68
N LEU A 636 47.83 5.65 -19.73
CA LEU A 636 46.69 6.49 -19.99
C LEU A 636 47.04 7.95 -19.68
N LYS A 637 46.74 8.84 -20.63
CA LYS A 637 46.94 10.29 -20.50
C LYS A 637 45.68 10.98 -20.02
N GLY A 638 45.82 12.15 -19.40
CA GLY A 638 44.70 13.03 -19.04
C GLY A 638 44.14 12.79 -17.65
N PHE A 639 44.88 12.19 -16.72
CA PHE A 639 44.60 12.25 -15.30
C PHE A 639 44.95 13.62 -14.72
N ILE A 640 44.24 14.07 -13.73
CA ILE A 640 44.50 15.34 -13.04
C ILE A 640 44.71 15.04 -11.54
N SER A 641 45.87 15.46 -11.03
CA SER A 641 46.26 15.30 -9.63
C SER A 641 45.38 16.15 -8.70
N LYS A 642 45.41 15.90 -7.40
CA LYS A 642 44.73 16.71 -6.38
C LYS A 642 45.19 18.19 -6.39
N GLN A 643 46.38 18.48 -6.90
CA GLN A 643 46.93 19.82 -7.06
C GLN A 643 46.62 20.45 -8.45
N GLY A 644 45.75 19.83 -9.25
CA GLY A 644 45.34 20.33 -10.56
C GLY A 644 46.33 20.07 -11.70
N LYS A 645 47.46 19.37 -11.48
CA LYS A 645 48.45 19.09 -12.51
C LYS A 645 48.09 17.84 -13.31
N PRO A 646 48.16 17.88 -14.66
CA PRO A 646 47.96 16.72 -15.50
C PRO A 646 49.11 15.71 -15.34
N PHE A 647 48.77 14.41 -15.39
CA PHE A 647 49.78 13.34 -15.36
C PHE A 647 49.33 12.13 -16.19
N GLU A 648 50.30 11.26 -16.50
CA GLU A 648 50.09 10.01 -17.21
C GLU A 648 50.47 8.85 -16.29
N ALA A 649 49.71 7.77 -16.35
CA ALA A 649 49.98 6.57 -15.57
C ALA A 649 49.28 5.36 -16.20
N TYR A 650 49.70 4.17 -15.88
CA TYR A 650 48.90 2.98 -16.11
C TYR A 650 48.18 2.57 -14.80
N LEU A 651 47.02 1.96 -14.95
CA LEU A 651 46.25 1.46 -13.84
C LEU A 651 46.51 -0.02 -13.64
N THR A 652 46.62 -0.45 -12.39
CA THR A 652 46.73 -1.87 -12.00
C THR A 652 45.61 -2.30 -11.08
N LEU A 653 45.25 -3.58 -11.17
CA LEU A 653 44.16 -4.21 -10.43
C LEU A 653 44.51 -5.69 -10.19
N GLY A 654 44.53 -6.16 -8.97
CA GLY A 654 44.84 -7.54 -8.61
C GLY A 654 44.78 -7.77 -7.10
N GLU A 655 45.18 -8.95 -6.66
CA GLU A 655 45.24 -9.31 -5.24
C GLU A 655 46.18 -8.40 -4.44
N GLU A 656 47.33 -8.04 -5.05
CA GLU A 656 48.34 -7.12 -4.49
C GLU A 656 47.75 -5.73 -4.18
N THR A 657 46.64 -5.35 -4.80
CA THR A 657 45.97 -4.06 -4.63
C THR A 657 44.65 -4.19 -3.84
N ASP A 658 44.39 -5.32 -3.23
CA ASP A 658 43.08 -5.67 -2.60
C ASP A 658 41.91 -5.42 -3.57
N TRP A 659 42.12 -5.73 -4.85
CA TRP A 659 41.16 -5.53 -5.94
C TRP A 659 40.65 -4.07 -6.07
N LYS A 660 41.50 -3.08 -5.65
CA LYS A 660 41.31 -1.65 -5.88
C LYS A 660 42.22 -1.15 -6.98
N VAL A 661 41.71 -0.24 -7.79
CA VAL A 661 42.49 0.36 -8.88
C VAL A 661 43.57 1.27 -8.30
N GLN A 662 44.85 1.03 -8.68
CA GLN A 662 45.98 1.83 -8.26
C GLN A 662 46.73 2.40 -9.48
N PHE A 663 47.36 3.57 -9.28
CA PHE A 663 48.26 4.16 -10.28
C PHE A 663 49.65 3.53 -10.19
N ARG A 664 50.24 3.24 -11.34
CA ARG A 664 51.65 2.93 -11.47
C ARG A 664 52.26 3.86 -12.52
N PHE A 665 53.45 4.33 -12.24
CA PHE A 665 54.19 5.23 -13.11
C PHE A 665 55.32 4.46 -13.77
N GLU A 666 55.69 4.81 -15.00
CA GLU A 666 56.95 4.30 -15.58
C GLU A 666 58.09 4.86 -14.75
N SER A 667 58.93 3.99 -14.18
CA SER A 667 60.18 4.40 -13.58
C SER A 667 61.05 4.95 -14.70
N SER A 668 61.29 6.25 -14.71
CA SER A 668 62.34 6.84 -15.52
C SER A 668 63.64 6.14 -15.17
N ARG A 669 64.21 5.42 -16.15
CA ARG A 669 65.63 4.98 -16.13
C ARG A 669 66.53 6.18 -16.29
#